data_4a83fdb5712282c39ba45b50f8d7e51d
#
_entry.id   4a83fdb5712282c39ba45b50f8d7e51d
#
_cell.length_a   1.000
_cell.length_b   1.000
_cell.length_c   1.000
_cell.angle_alpha   90.00
_cell.angle_beta   90.00
_cell.angle_gamma   90.00
#
_symmetry.space_group_name_H-M   'P 1'
#
loop_
_entity.id
_entity.type
_entity.pdbx_description
1 polymer ?
#
loop_
_entity_poly.entity_id
_entity_poly.type
_entity_poly.pdbx_seq_one_letter_code
_entity_poly.pdbx_strand_id
1 'polypeptide(L)'
;MRQLRCQVFVSLTPLAVLAAAFLAAEGRAQADGNEQRPLEIVLDVGHPGPVISPLLFGANLEHTRYATWKGLFAQLLANRSFATPSPDETPAPAAGGQKTPAGLAAHWYGAGPQADFALDPAEPYVGRQSQRVRVAAAGAAAGIGQQGISIQAGREYEIRLQLKIDPAARVTVRVCDAAGRKDYFRNSLRLEPGDWRTWRLLWTAPDTDLAAKFEVLVDGPATLWLGATSLVPADHFHGMRRDVIARLKELALPIVRWPGGNFTRDYRWKGALLPPDKRPPIRCITLPFCDQTDFHEVGTDEYMALCRELKALPCITVTMGIPEGVQEAADWVEYCNGSIATAWGKVRAERGHHEPYGVRHWCLGNEIWGEWMGRAHTGPEEYARNLKLFAAAMRKVDPSLVLIASGTDAVTLGNEWDKKVVAGAGQAYDWHSLHHYAPITTALVGPEGQREFTRQACRPQDALFPWLKEMRRAIDQSSPGGKRIPIAFDEWNLWHNWFTRWYETGWHIGPIDAAFAAGQLHMFCREAETLDLRMAAMFQPVSEGLILVKPFSAELTAMGQAFALVGAHQGGRLLRTDPPRDARAVDACASLSGEGRVVSLSLLNRAADEDGPIAVSLAGKPPVAASATILSVNELQPDAVFSKRNETPAVDAHGKIVLRLPRLAIALIRIRM
;
A
#
# COMPACT_ATOMS: atom_id res chain seq x y z
N MET A 1 -22.04 -14.71 26.46
CA MET A 1 -20.98 -15.28 27.29
C MET A 1 -20.45 -16.54 26.63
N ARG A 2 -19.35 -16.42 25.93
CA ARG A 2 -18.28 -17.40 25.67
C ARG A 2 -17.32 -16.73 24.74
N GLN A 3 -16.24 -16.22 25.34
CA GLN A 3 -15.08 -15.71 24.62
C GLN A 3 -14.38 -16.90 23.93
N LEU A 4 -14.39 -16.93 22.62
CA LEU A 4 -13.46 -17.74 21.86
C LEU A 4 -12.14 -16.98 21.79
N ARG A 5 -11.23 -17.32 22.69
CA ARG A 5 -9.81 -17.02 22.56
C ARG A 5 -9.25 -17.91 21.45
N CYS A 6 -9.04 -17.38 20.27
CA CYS A 6 -8.12 -17.99 19.31
C CYS A 6 -6.69 -17.83 19.85
N GLN A 7 -6.22 -18.84 20.58
CA GLN A 7 -4.80 -19.02 20.82
C GLN A 7 -4.20 -19.65 19.57
N VAL A 8 -3.53 -18.83 18.77
CA VAL A 8 -2.60 -19.33 17.76
C VAL A 8 -1.37 -19.80 18.53
N PHE A 9 -1.24 -21.10 18.71
CA PHE A 9 -0.01 -21.73 19.14
C PHE A 9 1.03 -21.59 18.03
N VAL A 10 1.88 -20.58 18.11
CA VAL A 10 3.14 -20.56 17.38
C VAL A 10 4.08 -21.50 18.11
N SER A 11 4.34 -22.67 17.53
CA SER A 11 5.36 -23.57 18.03
C SER A 11 6.73 -22.91 17.88
N LEU A 12 7.27 -22.46 18.99
CA LEU A 12 8.63 -21.91 19.12
C LEU A 12 9.65 -23.04 19.16
N THR A 13 9.90 -23.70 18.02
CA THR A 13 11.12 -24.51 17.85
C THR A 13 11.31 -24.79 16.35
N PRO A 14 12.37 -24.28 15.70
CA PRO A 14 13.77 -24.56 16.08
C PRO A 14 14.76 -23.37 16.02
N LEU A 15 14.37 -22.14 16.34
CA LEU A 15 15.30 -21.00 16.32
C LEU A 15 16.23 -20.93 17.55
N ALA A 16 15.93 -21.65 18.62
CA ALA A 16 16.75 -21.65 19.85
C ALA A 16 18.02 -22.50 19.76
N VAL A 17 18.14 -23.40 18.79
CA VAL A 17 19.31 -24.31 18.66
C VAL A 17 20.43 -23.70 17.81
N LEU A 18 20.13 -22.70 16.97
CA LEU A 18 21.16 -22.02 16.17
C LEU A 18 21.88 -20.87 16.92
N ALA A 19 21.32 -20.36 17.99
CA ALA A 19 21.94 -19.27 18.77
C ALA A 19 23.13 -19.74 19.66
N ALA A 20 23.22 -21.02 20.01
CA ALA A 20 24.24 -21.53 20.92
C ALA A 20 25.58 -21.95 20.26
N ALA A 21 25.61 -22.04 18.93
CA ALA A 21 26.83 -22.52 18.21
C ALA A 21 27.72 -21.38 17.67
N PHE A 22 27.30 -20.11 17.75
CA PHE A 22 28.05 -18.96 17.20
C PHE A 22 28.78 -18.10 18.24
N LEU A 23 28.66 -18.37 19.54
CA LEU A 23 29.27 -17.55 20.60
C LEU A 23 30.75 -17.85 20.89
N ALA A 24 31.44 -18.63 20.08
CA ALA A 24 32.82 -19.09 20.38
C ALA A 24 33.92 -18.53 19.47
N ALA A 25 33.67 -17.54 18.64
CA ALA A 25 34.68 -17.03 17.69
C ALA A 25 34.76 -15.49 17.58
N GLU A 26 34.64 -14.74 18.68
CA GLU A 26 35.02 -13.33 18.68
C GLU A 26 36.30 -13.13 19.52
N GLY A 27 37.43 -13.23 18.83
CA GLY A 27 38.69 -12.73 19.32
C GLY A 27 38.66 -11.20 19.37
N ARG A 28 38.97 -10.62 20.54
CA ARG A 28 39.17 -9.19 20.77
C ARG A 28 40.16 -8.63 19.75
N ALA A 29 39.68 -7.77 18.84
CA ALA A 29 40.58 -6.88 18.10
C ALA A 29 40.96 -5.71 19.01
N GLN A 30 42.22 -5.64 19.37
CA GLN A 30 42.86 -4.51 20.03
C GLN A 30 42.76 -3.26 19.13
N ALA A 31 42.39 -2.14 19.71
CA ALA A 31 42.42 -0.83 19.09
C ALA A 31 43.88 -0.35 18.90
N ASP A 32 44.47 -0.75 17.81
CA ASP A 32 45.63 -0.08 17.25
C ASP A 32 45.18 0.96 16.24
N GLY A 33 45.72 2.19 16.30
CA GLY A 33 45.41 3.32 15.43
C GLY A 33 45.83 3.10 13.99
N ASN A 34 45.20 2.13 13.34
CA ASN A 34 45.40 1.80 11.93
C ASN A 34 44.29 2.49 11.12
N GLU A 35 44.67 3.42 10.24
CA GLU A 35 43.76 3.93 9.20
C GLU A 35 43.12 2.72 8.52
N GLN A 36 41.80 2.54 8.70
CA GLN A 36 41.07 1.44 8.08
C GLN A 36 41.27 1.49 6.57
N ARG A 37 41.85 0.45 6.01
CA ARG A 37 41.99 0.32 4.56
C ARG A 37 40.61 0.39 3.91
N PRO A 38 40.43 1.19 2.83
CA PRO A 38 39.15 1.28 2.15
C PRO A 38 38.68 -0.11 1.68
N LEU A 39 37.36 -0.35 1.79
CA LEU A 39 36.72 -1.47 1.12
C LEU A 39 36.79 -1.21 -0.39
N GLU A 40 37.54 -2.02 -1.12
CA GLU A 40 37.65 -1.89 -2.56
C GLU A 40 36.49 -2.60 -3.24
N ILE A 41 35.80 -1.88 -4.15
CA ILE A 41 34.73 -2.40 -4.99
C ILE A 41 35.14 -2.20 -6.44
N VAL A 42 35.29 -3.28 -7.17
CA VAL A 42 35.58 -3.25 -8.61
C VAL A 42 34.31 -3.60 -9.38
N LEU A 43 33.93 -2.76 -10.34
CA LEU A 43 32.77 -2.95 -11.19
C LEU A 43 33.20 -3.38 -12.59
N ASP A 44 32.74 -4.55 -13.03
CA ASP A 44 33.01 -5.04 -14.38
C ASP A 44 32.03 -4.40 -15.39
N VAL A 45 32.45 -3.31 -15.98
CA VAL A 45 31.67 -2.59 -17.01
C VAL A 45 31.83 -3.19 -18.41
N GLY A 46 32.81 -4.08 -18.59
CA GLY A 46 33.07 -4.75 -19.88
C GLY A 46 32.11 -5.87 -20.20
N HIS A 47 31.56 -6.51 -19.15
CA HIS A 47 30.67 -7.66 -19.28
C HIS A 47 29.35 -7.44 -18.52
N PRO A 48 28.48 -6.51 -18.97
CA PRO A 48 27.23 -6.27 -18.31
C PRO A 48 26.28 -7.47 -18.42
N GLY A 49 25.71 -7.85 -17.30
CA GLY A 49 24.76 -8.95 -17.14
C GLY A 49 23.37 -8.64 -17.72
N PRO A 50 22.32 -9.31 -17.21
CA PRO A 50 20.95 -9.14 -17.68
C PRO A 50 20.40 -7.76 -17.35
N VAL A 51 19.29 -7.40 -18.03
CA VAL A 51 18.53 -6.18 -17.72
C VAL A 51 17.75 -6.41 -16.44
N ILE A 52 17.89 -5.50 -15.48
CA ILE A 52 17.09 -5.45 -14.26
C ILE A 52 15.68 -5.04 -14.66
N SER A 53 14.71 -5.93 -14.48
CA SER A 53 13.31 -5.64 -14.77
C SER A 53 12.82 -4.43 -13.97
N PRO A 54 12.25 -3.40 -14.59
CA PRO A 54 11.63 -2.32 -13.83
C PRO A 54 10.54 -2.83 -12.88
N LEU A 55 9.82 -3.91 -13.24
CA LEU A 55 8.71 -4.45 -12.46
C LEU A 55 9.11 -4.99 -11.07
N LEU A 56 10.40 -5.09 -10.78
CA LEU A 56 10.91 -5.40 -9.43
C LEU A 56 10.70 -4.27 -8.42
N PHE A 57 10.29 -3.08 -8.88
CA PHE A 57 10.09 -1.88 -8.07
C PHE A 57 8.61 -1.48 -8.01
N GLY A 58 7.70 -2.44 -8.09
CA GLY A 58 6.26 -2.23 -8.00
C GLY A 58 5.79 -2.01 -6.57
N ALA A 59 4.50 -1.68 -6.45
CA ALA A 59 3.82 -1.56 -5.18
C ALA A 59 2.44 -2.22 -5.21
N ASN A 60 2.01 -2.74 -4.07
CA ASN A 60 0.68 -3.27 -3.84
C ASN A 60 -0.15 -2.24 -3.06
N LEU A 61 -1.15 -1.66 -3.70
CA LEU A 61 -2.06 -0.69 -3.10
C LEU A 61 -3.36 -1.39 -2.71
N GLU A 62 -3.55 -1.61 -1.42
CA GLU A 62 -4.73 -2.28 -0.88
C GLU A 62 -5.68 -1.30 -0.19
N HIS A 63 -7.00 -1.49 -0.33
CA HIS A 63 -8.01 -0.71 0.37
C HIS A 63 -8.16 -1.13 1.82
N THR A 64 -7.05 -1.12 2.56
CA THR A 64 -7.03 -1.50 3.97
C THR A 64 -6.35 -0.45 4.82
N ARG A 65 -6.67 -0.44 6.11
CA ARG A 65 -6.08 0.44 7.10
C ARG A 65 -6.13 1.92 6.69
N TYR A 66 -5.14 2.70 7.06
CA TYR A 66 -5.03 4.12 6.69
C TYR A 66 -4.33 4.36 5.33
N ALA A 67 -4.16 3.32 4.50
CA ALA A 67 -3.64 3.50 3.15
C ALA A 67 -4.62 4.26 2.25
N THR A 68 -5.91 4.07 2.48
CA THR A 68 -6.98 4.71 1.72
C THR A 68 -7.61 5.87 2.46
N TRP A 69 -8.47 5.59 3.45
CA TRP A 69 -9.07 6.66 4.26
C TRP A 69 -8.03 7.30 5.19
N LYS A 70 -7.97 8.64 5.21
CA LYS A 70 -6.87 9.45 5.80
C LYS A 70 -5.50 9.23 5.16
N GLY A 71 -5.41 8.40 4.13
CA GLY A 71 -4.24 8.17 3.31
C GLY A 71 -4.42 8.75 1.91
N LEU A 72 -4.63 7.87 0.93
CA LEU A 72 -4.78 8.28 -0.48
C LEU A 72 -6.10 9.02 -0.76
N PHE A 73 -7.21 8.67 -0.07
CA PHE A 73 -8.51 9.28 -0.35
C PHE A 73 -8.59 10.71 0.18
N ALA A 74 -9.22 11.57 -0.62
CA ALA A 74 -9.44 12.97 -0.26
C ALA A 74 -10.66 13.17 0.67
N GLN A 75 -11.51 12.14 0.85
CA GLN A 75 -12.71 12.20 1.67
C GLN A 75 -12.37 12.42 3.14
N LEU A 76 -12.95 13.46 3.75
CA LEU A 76 -12.72 13.84 5.14
C LEU A 76 -13.76 13.24 6.10
N LEU A 77 -14.94 12.85 5.60
CA LEU A 77 -16.02 12.27 6.41
C LEU A 77 -15.94 10.74 6.43
N ALA A 78 -15.96 10.17 7.62
CA ALA A 78 -16.11 8.75 7.81
C ALA A 78 -17.57 8.32 7.66
N ASN A 79 -17.82 7.07 7.29
CA ASN A 79 -19.17 6.49 7.17
C ASN A 79 -20.18 7.43 6.49
N ARG A 80 -19.79 7.95 5.35
CA ARG A 80 -20.45 9.07 4.66
C ARG A 80 -21.82 8.73 4.06
N SER A 81 -22.15 7.44 3.90
CA SER A 81 -23.47 6.97 3.47
C SER A 81 -24.21 6.22 4.56
N PHE A 82 -23.84 6.41 5.82
CA PHE A 82 -24.52 5.87 7.02
C PHE A 82 -24.65 4.35 7.01
N ALA A 83 -23.72 3.65 6.38
CA ALA A 83 -23.80 2.22 6.10
C ALA A 83 -23.39 1.33 7.26
N THR A 84 -22.49 1.83 8.13
CA THR A 84 -21.99 1.04 9.25
C THR A 84 -23.04 0.99 10.33
N PRO A 85 -23.39 -0.23 10.76
CA PRO A 85 -24.54 -0.42 11.61
C PRO A 85 -24.30 0.01 13.03
N SER A 86 -25.38 -0.12 13.75
CA SER A 86 -25.50 0.06 15.17
C SER A 86 -24.44 -0.72 15.98
N PRO A 87 -24.31 -0.37 17.26
CA PRO A 87 -23.31 -0.89 18.20
C PRO A 87 -23.21 -2.41 18.36
N ASP A 88 -24.22 -3.15 17.93
CA ASP A 88 -24.30 -4.61 18.12
C ASP A 88 -23.39 -5.41 17.17
N GLU A 89 -22.87 -4.79 16.10
CA GLU A 89 -21.94 -5.44 15.17
C GLU A 89 -20.49 -4.97 15.32
N THR A 90 -20.23 -4.28 16.38
CA THR A 90 -19.01 -3.65 16.87
C THR A 90 -17.66 -4.11 16.43
N PRO A 91 -16.66 -3.60 17.03
CA PRO A 91 -16.32 -2.27 17.53
C PRO A 91 -14.91 -1.87 17.15
N ALA A 92 -14.74 -0.77 16.58
CA ALA A 92 -13.58 0.00 16.95
C ALA A 92 -14.07 1.04 17.96
N PRO A 93 -13.47 1.20 19.13
CA PRO A 93 -13.82 2.32 20.00
C PRO A 93 -13.48 3.59 19.21
N ALA A 94 -14.50 4.44 19.03
CA ALA A 94 -14.25 5.81 18.61
C ALA A 94 -13.19 6.38 19.56
N ALA A 95 -12.17 7.04 19.03
CA ALA A 95 -11.22 7.76 19.85
C ALA A 95 -12.01 8.67 20.79
N GLY A 96 -12.01 8.35 22.10
CA GLY A 96 -12.76 9.11 23.09
C GLY A 96 -13.84 8.37 23.87
N GLY A 97 -14.12 7.09 23.59
CA GLY A 97 -14.95 6.24 24.47
C GLY A 97 -16.43 6.65 24.63
N GLN A 98 -16.95 7.60 23.85
CA GLN A 98 -18.37 7.96 23.89
C GLN A 98 -19.22 6.91 23.16
N LYS A 99 -20.20 6.35 23.86
CA LYS A 99 -21.23 5.51 23.24
C LYS A 99 -22.00 6.34 22.22
N THR A 100 -22.04 5.87 20.97
CA THR A 100 -22.92 6.46 19.94
C THR A 100 -24.37 6.39 20.43
N PRO A 101 -25.12 7.50 20.44
CA PRO A 101 -26.54 7.44 20.80
C PRO A 101 -27.29 6.46 19.90
N ALA A 102 -28.31 5.81 20.46
CA ALA A 102 -29.16 4.88 19.69
C ALA A 102 -29.73 5.56 18.45
N GLY A 103 -29.70 4.88 17.30
CA GLY A 103 -30.22 5.36 16.04
C GLY A 103 -29.27 6.25 15.21
N LEU A 104 -28.05 6.50 15.66
CA LEU A 104 -27.03 7.20 14.88
C LEU A 104 -26.08 6.21 14.19
N ALA A 105 -25.68 6.56 12.98
CA ALA A 105 -24.63 5.85 12.29
C ALA A 105 -23.28 6.04 13.01
N ALA A 106 -22.40 5.04 12.94
CA ALA A 106 -21.07 5.12 13.53
C ALA A 106 -20.32 6.34 13.00
N HIS A 107 -19.47 6.95 13.83
CA HIS A 107 -18.72 8.19 13.60
C HIS A 107 -19.57 9.49 13.60
N TRP A 108 -20.89 9.41 13.68
CA TRP A 108 -21.76 10.58 13.75
C TRP A 108 -22.24 10.82 15.18
N TYR A 109 -22.37 12.09 15.56
CA TYR A 109 -22.95 12.51 16.84
C TYR A 109 -24.22 13.34 16.61
N GLY A 110 -25.10 13.38 17.60
CA GLY A 110 -26.26 14.27 17.60
C GLY A 110 -25.85 15.71 17.91
N ALA A 111 -26.22 16.64 17.07
CA ALA A 111 -25.93 18.07 17.19
C ALA A 111 -27.20 18.88 17.51
N GLY A 112 -27.11 19.84 18.43
CA GLY A 112 -28.22 20.67 18.88
C GLY A 112 -29.07 20.05 20.00
N PRO A 113 -30.22 20.68 20.34
CA PRO A 113 -31.15 20.17 21.34
C PRO A 113 -31.83 18.88 20.87
N GLN A 114 -32.69 18.32 21.70
CA GLN A 114 -33.35 17.01 21.50
C GLN A 114 -33.87 16.77 20.07
N ALA A 115 -33.36 15.73 19.44
CA ALA A 115 -33.87 15.14 18.20
C ALA A 115 -34.00 13.62 18.34
N ASP A 116 -34.90 13.03 17.55
CA ASP A 116 -35.02 11.59 17.41
C ASP A 116 -34.21 11.13 16.19
N PHE A 117 -33.34 10.15 16.40
CA PHE A 117 -32.45 9.61 15.38
C PHE A 117 -32.83 8.16 15.05
N ALA A 118 -32.80 7.83 13.77
CA ALA A 118 -32.95 6.44 13.34
C ALA A 118 -32.14 6.16 12.07
N LEU A 119 -31.66 4.93 11.96
CA LEU A 119 -31.20 4.38 10.70
C LEU A 119 -32.42 3.83 9.97
N ASP A 120 -32.85 4.51 8.92
CA ASP A 120 -34.10 4.27 8.23
C ASP A 120 -33.86 3.43 6.96
N PRO A 121 -34.38 2.18 6.92
CA PRO A 121 -34.23 1.31 5.75
C PRO A 121 -35.30 1.58 4.67
N ALA A 122 -36.29 2.44 4.94
CA ALA A 122 -37.32 2.78 3.97
C ALA A 122 -36.76 3.71 2.90
N GLU A 123 -36.74 3.28 1.66
CA GLU A 123 -36.27 4.04 0.50
C GLU A 123 -34.89 4.71 0.68
N PRO A 124 -33.83 3.94 1.02
CA PRO A 124 -32.51 4.52 1.21
C PRO A 124 -31.98 5.12 -0.08
N TYR A 125 -31.19 6.21 0.02
CA TYR A 125 -30.54 6.79 -1.14
C TYR A 125 -29.51 5.84 -1.78
N VAL A 126 -28.72 5.19 -0.92
CA VAL A 126 -27.70 4.19 -1.30
C VAL A 126 -27.54 3.16 -0.19
N GLY A 127 -27.17 1.94 -0.54
CA GLY A 127 -26.98 0.88 0.43
C GLY A 127 -28.29 0.39 1.04
N ARG A 128 -28.31 0.15 2.35
CA ARG A 128 -29.43 -0.49 3.07
C ARG A 128 -30.25 0.47 3.90
N GLN A 129 -29.75 1.68 4.17
CA GLN A 129 -30.38 2.63 5.10
C GLN A 129 -29.90 4.05 4.86
N SER A 130 -30.66 5.03 5.35
CA SER A 130 -30.31 6.45 5.41
C SER A 130 -30.37 6.94 6.86
N GLN A 131 -29.67 7.99 7.21
CA GLN A 131 -29.79 8.61 8.54
C GLN A 131 -31.02 9.50 8.58
N ARG A 132 -31.98 9.20 9.46
CA ARG A 132 -33.15 10.03 9.75
C ARG A 132 -32.90 10.87 11.00
N VAL A 133 -33.28 12.15 10.92
CA VAL A 133 -33.28 13.12 12.02
C VAL A 133 -34.65 13.74 12.11
N ARG A 134 -35.37 13.58 13.24
CA ARG A 134 -36.66 14.17 13.49
C ARG A 134 -36.56 15.21 14.61
N VAL A 135 -36.92 16.42 14.30
CA VAL A 135 -37.02 17.53 15.26
C VAL A 135 -38.49 17.88 15.44
N ALA A 136 -39.03 17.62 16.64
CA ALA A 136 -40.44 17.82 16.91
C ALA A 136 -40.80 19.24 17.35
N ALA A 137 -39.88 19.93 18.03
CA ALA A 137 -40.11 21.26 18.60
C ALA A 137 -39.97 22.38 17.59
N ALA A 138 -40.96 23.23 17.49
CA ALA A 138 -40.86 24.46 16.68
C ALA A 138 -39.77 25.39 17.24
N GLY A 139 -38.99 25.99 16.35
CA GLY A 139 -37.92 26.92 16.71
C GLY A 139 -36.65 26.26 17.24
N ALA A 140 -36.61 24.92 17.35
CA ALA A 140 -35.40 24.20 17.64
C ALA A 140 -34.67 23.83 16.33
N ALA A 141 -33.34 23.87 16.33
CA ALA A 141 -32.50 23.36 15.26
C ALA A 141 -31.60 22.25 15.81
N ALA A 142 -31.71 21.06 15.23
CA ALA A 142 -30.92 19.90 15.63
C ALA A 142 -30.54 19.05 14.40
N GLY A 143 -29.57 18.18 14.54
CA GLY A 143 -29.11 17.36 13.43
C GLY A 143 -27.98 16.41 13.80
N ILE A 144 -27.10 16.18 12.88
CA ILE A 144 -25.94 15.31 13.07
C ILE A 144 -24.64 16.03 12.68
N GLY A 145 -23.53 15.54 13.23
CA GLY A 145 -22.21 16.07 12.90
C GLY A 145 -21.09 15.05 13.04
N GLN A 146 -19.94 15.40 12.52
CA GLN A 146 -18.67 14.72 12.75
C GLN A 146 -17.64 15.71 13.27
N GLN A 147 -16.70 15.24 14.07
CA GLN A 147 -15.58 16.02 14.61
C GLN A 147 -14.24 15.47 14.13
N GLY A 148 -13.16 16.23 14.36
CA GLY A 148 -11.82 15.84 13.95
C GLY A 148 -11.59 16.02 12.45
N ILE A 149 -12.28 16.97 11.85
CA ILE A 149 -12.11 17.35 10.45
C ILE A 149 -10.96 18.36 10.33
N SER A 150 -9.98 18.06 9.47
CA SER A 150 -8.87 18.97 9.24
C SER A 150 -9.14 19.86 8.03
N ILE A 151 -9.13 21.18 8.25
CA ILE A 151 -9.28 22.20 7.21
C ILE A 151 -8.06 23.13 7.20
N GLN A 152 -7.68 23.64 6.02
CA GLN A 152 -6.51 24.48 5.82
C GLN A 152 -6.90 25.85 5.25
N ALA A 153 -6.43 26.93 5.86
CA ALA A 153 -6.67 28.30 5.41
C ALA A 153 -6.32 28.47 3.92
N GLY A 154 -7.20 29.14 3.19
CA GLY A 154 -7.05 29.42 1.77
C GLY A 154 -7.35 28.26 0.83
N ARG A 155 -7.60 27.05 1.34
CA ARG A 155 -7.96 25.88 0.53
C ARG A 155 -9.47 25.84 0.28
N GLU A 156 -9.85 25.55 -0.95
CA GLU A 156 -11.25 25.37 -1.34
C GLU A 156 -11.70 23.93 -1.05
N TYR A 157 -12.93 23.78 -0.58
CA TYR A 157 -13.59 22.52 -0.24
C TYR A 157 -14.94 22.41 -0.94
N GLU A 158 -15.30 21.18 -1.30
CA GLU A 158 -16.60 20.81 -1.82
C GLU A 158 -17.35 19.98 -0.78
N ILE A 159 -18.59 20.40 -0.49
CA ILE A 159 -19.57 19.62 0.27
C ILE A 159 -20.63 19.13 -0.71
N ARG A 160 -20.91 17.83 -0.72
CA ARG A 160 -22.05 17.23 -1.41
C ARG A 160 -22.97 16.58 -0.40
N LEU A 161 -24.28 16.80 -0.56
CA LEU A 161 -25.31 16.29 0.33
C LEU A 161 -26.44 15.70 -0.49
N GLN A 162 -26.88 14.52 -0.09
CA GLN A 162 -28.10 13.87 -0.60
C GLN A 162 -29.17 13.94 0.49
N LEU A 163 -30.14 14.83 0.30
CA LEU A 163 -31.13 15.18 1.32
C LEU A 163 -32.56 14.95 0.82
N LYS A 164 -33.42 14.51 1.76
CA LYS A 164 -34.88 14.41 1.63
C LYS A 164 -35.51 14.98 2.90
N ILE A 165 -36.63 15.67 2.79
CA ILE A 165 -37.28 16.35 3.93
C ILE A 165 -38.79 16.24 3.88
N ASP A 166 -39.43 16.25 5.06
CA ASP A 166 -40.87 16.39 5.25
C ASP A 166 -41.18 16.92 6.67
N PRO A 167 -41.99 18.00 6.82
CA PRO A 167 -42.40 19.01 5.82
C PRO A 167 -41.24 19.93 5.40
N ALA A 168 -41.55 20.93 4.55
CA ALA A 168 -40.57 21.93 4.14
C ALA A 168 -39.95 22.66 5.34
N ALA A 169 -38.62 22.70 5.38
CA ALA A 169 -37.88 23.36 6.44
C ALA A 169 -36.55 23.94 5.96
N ARG A 170 -35.92 24.72 6.82
CA ARG A 170 -34.54 25.18 6.62
C ARG A 170 -33.57 24.13 7.11
N VAL A 171 -32.55 23.83 6.31
CA VAL A 171 -31.41 23.02 6.67
C VAL A 171 -30.15 23.88 6.68
N THR A 172 -29.43 23.89 7.78
CA THR A 172 -28.16 24.59 7.94
C THR A 172 -27.01 23.62 7.86
N VAL A 173 -26.08 23.88 6.96
CA VAL A 173 -24.80 23.16 6.83
C VAL A 173 -23.70 24.07 7.35
N ARG A 174 -22.89 23.57 8.29
CA ARG A 174 -21.78 24.36 8.82
C ARG A 174 -20.52 23.54 9.04
N VAL A 175 -19.37 24.24 8.96
CA VAL A 175 -18.07 23.78 9.46
C VAL A 175 -17.65 24.79 10.52
N CYS A 176 -17.35 24.32 11.72
CA CYS A 176 -17.05 25.19 12.87
C CYS A 176 -15.89 24.64 13.71
N ASP A 177 -15.42 25.47 14.64
CA ASP A 177 -14.41 25.04 15.61
C ASP A 177 -14.94 23.92 16.53
N ALA A 178 -14.03 23.22 17.21
CA ALA A 178 -14.37 22.11 18.10
C ALA A 178 -15.37 22.50 19.20
N ALA A 179 -15.40 23.76 19.62
CA ALA A 179 -16.34 24.29 20.61
C ALA A 179 -17.69 24.71 20.00
N GLY A 180 -17.81 24.77 18.68
CA GLY A 180 -19.01 25.23 17.97
C GLY A 180 -19.29 26.74 18.10
N ARG A 181 -18.28 27.53 18.46
CA ARG A 181 -18.39 28.98 18.71
C ARG A 181 -18.03 29.81 17.51
N LYS A 182 -17.17 29.32 16.62
CA LYS A 182 -16.72 30.00 15.40
C LYS A 182 -17.09 29.18 14.19
N ASP A 183 -17.93 29.74 13.32
CA ASP A 183 -18.21 29.14 12.01
C ASP A 183 -17.09 29.50 11.03
N TYR A 184 -16.49 28.50 10.39
CA TYR A 184 -15.61 28.66 9.24
C TYR A 184 -16.41 28.70 7.94
N PHE A 185 -17.53 27.97 7.93
CA PHE A 185 -18.52 27.95 6.86
C PHE A 185 -19.90 27.78 7.45
N ARG A 186 -20.87 28.53 6.92
CA ARG A 186 -22.29 28.36 7.23
C ARG A 186 -23.12 28.68 5.99
N ASN A 187 -24.01 27.76 5.64
CA ASN A 187 -24.98 27.95 4.56
C ASN A 187 -26.35 27.43 5.02
N SER A 188 -27.41 28.12 4.63
CA SER A 188 -28.78 27.71 4.94
C SER A 188 -29.56 27.48 3.65
N LEU A 189 -30.08 26.24 3.53
CA LEU A 189 -30.85 25.78 2.39
C LEU A 189 -32.32 25.68 2.78
N ARG A 190 -33.22 26.15 1.92
CA ARG A 190 -34.65 25.86 2.04
C ARG A 190 -34.96 24.57 1.27
N LEU A 191 -35.37 23.53 1.95
CA LEU A 191 -35.77 22.27 1.34
C LEU A 191 -37.30 22.21 1.30
N GLU A 192 -37.80 21.72 0.16
CA GLU A 192 -39.21 21.40 -0.03
C GLU A 192 -39.40 19.87 -0.01
N PRO A 193 -40.56 19.37 0.46
CA PRO A 193 -40.88 17.95 0.47
C PRO A 193 -40.74 17.33 -0.93
N GLY A 194 -40.42 16.05 -0.98
CA GLY A 194 -40.29 15.30 -2.23
C GLY A 194 -39.14 14.30 -2.20
N ASP A 195 -38.70 13.92 -3.38
CA ASP A 195 -37.63 12.94 -3.57
C ASP A 195 -36.26 13.45 -3.15
N TRP A 196 -35.28 12.55 -3.14
CA TRP A 196 -33.89 12.85 -2.87
C TRP A 196 -33.35 13.93 -3.80
N ARG A 197 -32.71 14.96 -3.21
CA ARG A 197 -32.05 16.07 -3.95
C ARG A 197 -30.58 16.15 -3.60
N THR A 198 -29.78 16.43 -4.62
CA THR A 198 -28.34 16.67 -4.48
C THR A 198 -28.07 18.17 -4.27
N TRP A 199 -27.32 18.48 -3.23
CA TRP A 199 -26.79 19.82 -2.95
C TRP A 199 -25.28 19.79 -3.06
N ARG A 200 -24.72 20.79 -3.72
CA ARG A 200 -23.28 20.99 -3.88
C ARG A 200 -22.91 22.38 -3.43
N LEU A 201 -22.02 22.50 -2.46
CA LEU A 201 -21.58 23.75 -1.87
C LEU A 201 -20.06 23.83 -1.96
N LEU A 202 -19.58 24.97 -2.46
CA LEU A 202 -18.14 25.27 -2.53
C LEU A 202 -17.83 26.38 -1.53
N TRP A 203 -16.71 26.29 -0.85
CA TRP A 203 -16.27 27.29 0.12
C TRP A 203 -14.76 27.24 0.31
N THR A 204 -14.17 28.39 0.62
CA THR A 204 -12.75 28.51 0.97
C THR A 204 -12.61 28.61 2.48
N ALA A 205 -11.77 27.79 3.08
CA ALA A 205 -11.54 27.82 4.53
C ALA A 205 -10.83 29.12 4.93
N PRO A 206 -11.38 29.90 5.87
CA PRO A 206 -10.77 31.16 6.32
C PRO A 206 -9.58 30.92 7.26
N ASP A 207 -9.53 29.77 7.93
CA ASP A 207 -8.53 29.40 8.93
C ASP A 207 -8.08 27.95 8.78
N THR A 208 -6.97 27.61 9.44
CA THR A 208 -6.51 26.23 9.60
C THR A 208 -6.98 25.69 10.95
N ASP A 209 -7.64 24.53 10.93
CA ASP A 209 -8.06 23.80 12.13
C ASP A 209 -7.89 22.29 11.90
N LEU A 210 -7.30 21.58 12.85
CA LEU A 210 -7.08 20.12 12.81
C LEU A 210 -8.24 19.32 13.40
N ALA A 211 -9.16 20.01 14.11
CA ALA A 211 -10.21 19.40 14.91
C ALA A 211 -11.60 20.00 14.65
N ALA A 212 -11.80 20.62 13.49
CA ALA A 212 -13.07 21.22 13.12
C ALA A 212 -14.21 20.20 13.16
N LYS A 213 -15.44 20.72 13.27
CA LYS A 213 -16.69 19.97 13.19
C LYS A 213 -17.39 20.27 11.88
N PHE A 214 -18.00 19.25 11.31
CA PHE A 214 -18.96 19.35 10.21
C PHE A 214 -20.35 19.02 10.76
N GLU A 215 -21.35 19.83 10.51
CA GLU A 215 -22.71 19.62 11.00
C GLU A 215 -23.76 19.93 9.94
N VAL A 216 -24.85 19.13 9.95
CA VAL A 216 -26.06 19.34 9.16
C VAL A 216 -27.23 19.39 10.14
N LEU A 217 -27.86 20.55 10.26
CA LEU A 217 -28.94 20.83 11.21
C LEU A 217 -30.24 21.13 10.45
N VAL A 218 -31.38 20.72 10.98
CA VAL A 218 -32.69 21.03 10.42
C VAL A 218 -33.53 21.81 11.46
N ASP A 219 -34.22 22.86 11.00
CA ASP A 219 -35.17 23.59 11.84
C ASP A 219 -36.46 22.78 11.98
N GLY A 220 -36.90 22.59 13.23
CA GLY A 220 -38.16 21.90 13.53
C GLY A 220 -39.43 22.78 13.45
N PRO A 221 -40.62 22.14 13.34
CA PRO A 221 -40.82 20.71 13.25
C PRO A 221 -40.57 20.14 11.86
N ALA A 222 -39.68 19.16 11.73
CA ALA A 222 -39.39 18.52 10.46
C ALA A 222 -38.69 17.16 10.66
N THR A 223 -38.74 16.34 9.63
CA THR A 223 -37.95 15.12 9.50
C THR A 223 -37.01 15.26 8.30
N LEU A 224 -35.71 15.14 8.54
CA LEU A 224 -34.66 15.18 7.53
C LEU A 224 -34.09 13.77 7.36
N TRP A 225 -33.92 13.32 6.11
CA TRP A 225 -33.13 12.14 5.77
C TRP A 225 -31.86 12.56 5.05
N LEU A 226 -30.76 11.97 5.48
CA LEU A 226 -29.44 12.11 4.84
C LEU A 226 -29.08 10.75 4.22
N GLY A 227 -28.88 10.74 2.90
CA GLY A 227 -28.59 9.49 2.16
C GLY A 227 -27.10 9.29 1.92
N ALA A 228 -26.39 10.38 1.63
CA ALA A 228 -24.94 10.41 1.52
C ALA A 228 -24.44 11.85 1.76
N THR A 229 -23.26 11.96 2.35
CA THR A 229 -22.55 13.23 2.59
C THR A 229 -21.11 13.12 2.11
N SER A 230 -20.53 14.22 1.65
CA SER A 230 -19.13 14.26 1.25
C SER A 230 -18.54 15.62 1.59
N LEU A 231 -17.34 15.64 2.10
CA LEU A 231 -16.51 16.83 2.29
C LEU A 231 -15.11 16.52 1.80
N VAL A 232 -14.70 17.16 0.72
CA VAL A 232 -13.40 16.93 0.08
C VAL A 232 -12.73 18.26 -0.27
N PRO A 233 -11.40 18.35 -0.28
CA PRO A 233 -10.71 19.45 -0.96
C PRO A 233 -11.11 19.48 -2.44
N ALA A 234 -11.43 20.67 -2.97
CA ALA A 234 -11.91 20.81 -4.35
C ALA A 234 -10.82 20.47 -5.40
N ASP A 235 -9.56 20.55 -5.02
CA ASP A 235 -8.39 20.26 -5.86
C ASP A 235 -8.04 18.77 -5.94
N HIS A 236 -8.86 17.86 -5.41
CA HIS A 236 -8.60 16.42 -5.46
C HIS A 236 -8.42 15.90 -6.89
N PHE A 237 -7.66 14.79 -7.04
CA PHE A 237 -7.51 14.08 -8.31
C PHE A 237 -8.39 12.83 -8.29
N HIS A 238 -9.55 12.88 -8.93
CA HIS A 238 -10.50 11.76 -8.95
C HIS A 238 -10.81 11.16 -7.57
N GLY A 239 -11.03 12.00 -6.55
CA GLY A 239 -11.26 11.56 -5.17
C GLY A 239 -9.98 11.24 -4.37
N MET A 240 -8.81 11.38 -4.97
CA MET A 240 -7.51 11.11 -4.34
C MET A 240 -6.75 12.41 -4.03
N ARG A 241 -5.90 12.37 -3.02
CA ARG A 241 -5.05 13.49 -2.58
C ARG A 241 -3.89 13.72 -3.54
N ARG A 242 -3.76 14.95 -4.05
CA ARG A 242 -2.66 15.32 -4.96
C ARG A 242 -1.28 15.27 -4.32
N ASP A 243 -1.17 15.63 -3.05
CA ASP A 243 0.09 15.59 -2.32
C ASP A 243 0.61 14.15 -2.16
N VAL A 244 -0.28 13.17 -1.92
CA VAL A 244 0.07 11.75 -1.89
C VAL A 244 0.51 11.26 -3.29
N ILE A 245 -0.23 11.64 -4.35
CA ILE A 245 0.14 11.30 -5.73
C ILE A 245 1.49 11.89 -6.10
N ALA A 246 1.81 13.11 -5.65
CA ALA A 246 3.12 13.71 -5.88
C ALA A 246 4.26 12.85 -5.27
N ARG A 247 4.05 12.29 -4.08
CA ARG A 247 5.04 11.38 -3.48
C ARG A 247 5.11 10.03 -4.19
N LEU A 248 3.97 9.48 -4.63
CA LEU A 248 3.95 8.26 -5.44
C LEU A 248 4.74 8.43 -6.75
N LYS A 249 4.69 9.60 -7.38
CA LYS A 249 5.52 9.91 -8.57
C LYS A 249 7.02 9.89 -8.29
N GLU A 250 7.46 10.34 -7.11
CA GLU A 250 8.88 10.31 -6.73
C GLU A 250 9.42 8.89 -6.58
N LEU A 251 8.55 7.93 -6.26
CA LEU A 251 8.91 6.51 -6.17
C LEU A 251 9.13 5.86 -7.54
N ALA A 252 8.67 6.49 -8.63
CA ALA A 252 8.76 5.98 -10.00
C ALA A 252 8.28 4.53 -10.14
N LEU A 253 7.12 4.23 -9.54
CA LEU A 253 6.54 2.88 -9.52
C LEU A 253 6.22 2.41 -10.94
N PRO A 254 6.80 1.30 -11.44
CA PRO A 254 6.57 0.81 -12.80
C PRO A 254 5.27 0.02 -12.95
N ILE A 255 4.77 -0.52 -11.85
CA ILE A 255 3.54 -1.31 -11.78
C ILE A 255 2.89 -1.12 -10.42
N VAL A 256 1.56 -1.04 -10.39
CA VAL A 256 0.77 -0.97 -9.16
C VAL A 256 -0.23 -2.13 -9.16
N ARG A 257 -0.18 -2.98 -8.13
CA ARG A 257 -1.17 -4.04 -7.90
C ARG A 257 -2.33 -3.47 -7.09
N TRP A 258 -3.59 -3.73 -7.52
CA TRP A 258 -4.81 -3.17 -6.93
C TRP A 258 -6.01 -4.09 -7.19
N PRO A 259 -7.07 -4.11 -6.40
CA PRO A 259 -7.32 -3.37 -5.17
C PRO A 259 -6.61 -3.96 -3.95
N GLY A 260 -5.62 -4.76 -4.16
CA GLY A 260 -4.71 -5.25 -3.16
C GLY A 260 -4.78 -6.74 -2.90
N GLY A 261 -4.54 -7.10 -1.67
CA GLY A 261 -4.46 -8.43 -1.11
C GLY A 261 -5.81 -8.93 -0.59
N ASN A 262 -5.95 -9.03 0.74
CA ASN A 262 -7.12 -9.63 1.39
C ASN A 262 -8.43 -8.86 1.18
N PHE A 263 -8.36 -7.58 0.89
CA PHE A 263 -9.51 -6.77 0.50
C PHE A 263 -10.27 -7.35 -0.70
N THR A 264 -9.59 -7.99 -1.64
CA THR A 264 -10.20 -8.56 -2.85
C THR A 264 -11.26 -9.62 -2.57
N ARG A 265 -11.23 -10.25 -1.38
CA ARG A 265 -12.19 -11.29 -1.00
C ARG A 265 -13.65 -10.88 -1.20
N ASP A 266 -13.97 -9.64 -0.85
CA ASP A 266 -15.34 -9.13 -0.84
C ASP A 266 -15.58 -8.03 -1.89
N TYR A 267 -14.57 -7.66 -2.67
CA TYR A 267 -14.66 -6.53 -3.60
C TYR A 267 -15.61 -6.80 -4.77
N ARG A 268 -16.45 -5.79 -5.07
CA ARG A 268 -17.45 -5.80 -6.14
C ARG A 268 -17.20 -4.62 -7.08
N TRP A 269 -16.34 -4.80 -8.08
CA TRP A 269 -15.87 -3.73 -8.96
C TRP A 269 -17.00 -2.99 -9.72
N LYS A 270 -18.10 -3.70 -10.09
CA LYS A 270 -19.25 -3.10 -10.77
C LYS A 270 -19.92 -2.01 -9.92
N GLY A 271 -19.96 -2.17 -8.60
CA GLY A 271 -20.50 -1.16 -7.68
C GLY A 271 -19.75 0.17 -7.76
N ALA A 272 -18.45 0.13 -8.03
CA ALA A 272 -17.63 1.32 -8.17
C ALA A 272 -17.82 2.06 -9.51
N LEU A 273 -18.55 1.49 -10.47
CA LEU A 273 -18.90 2.16 -11.72
C LEU A 273 -20.04 3.18 -11.57
N LEU A 274 -20.79 3.13 -10.47
CA LEU A 274 -21.84 4.10 -10.22
C LEU A 274 -21.24 5.49 -9.88
N PRO A 275 -22.02 6.58 -10.00
CA PRO A 275 -21.61 7.88 -9.48
C PRO A 275 -21.19 7.77 -8.01
N PRO A 276 -20.18 8.51 -7.52
CA PRO A 276 -19.58 8.29 -6.19
C PRO A 276 -20.58 8.20 -5.03
N ASP A 277 -21.62 9.04 -5.01
CA ASP A 277 -22.61 9.04 -3.94
C ASP A 277 -23.69 7.92 -4.09
N LYS A 278 -23.69 7.19 -5.21
CA LYS A 278 -24.55 6.02 -5.47
C LYS A 278 -23.81 4.69 -5.35
N ARG A 279 -22.52 4.71 -5.05
CA ARG A 279 -21.72 3.49 -4.90
C ARG A 279 -22.11 2.76 -3.62
N PRO A 280 -22.54 1.50 -3.70
CA PRO A 280 -22.93 0.74 -2.52
C PRO A 280 -21.71 0.49 -1.64
N PRO A 281 -21.79 0.74 -0.33
CA PRO A 281 -20.72 0.40 0.59
C PRO A 281 -20.58 -1.12 0.69
N ILE A 282 -19.34 -1.59 0.80
CA ILE A 282 -19.03 -3.00 1.05
C ILE A 282 -18.37 -3.16 2.41
N ARG A 283 -18.68 -4.27 3.10
CA ARG A 283 -18.00 -4.59 4.34
C ARG A 283 -16.64 -5.19 4.04
N CYS A 284 -15.59 -4.55 4.53
CA CYS A 284 -14.22 -5.06 4.50
C CYS A 284 -13.94 -5.80 5.81
N ILE A 285 -13.87 -7.13 5.77
CA ILE A 285 -13.75 -7.95 6.99
C ILE A 285 -12.29 -8.27 7.34
N THR A 286 -11.37 -7.84 6.53
CA THR A 286 -10.02 -8.42 6.51
C THR A 286 -9.18 -8.08 7.73
N LEU A 287 -9.46 -7.00 8.46
CA LEU A 287 -8.64 -6.64 9.61
C LEU A 287 -9.44 -5.88 10.68
N PRO A 288 -9.22 -6.17 11.98
CA PRO A 288 -9.94 -5.54 13.08
C PRO A 288 -9.67 -4.04 13.24
N PHE A 289 -8.74 -3.46 12.52
CA PHE A 289 -8.35 -2.04 12.59
C PHE A 289 -8.80 -1.21 11.39
N CYS A 290 -9.42 -1.82 10.40
CA CYS A 290 -10.03 -1.07 9.33
C CYS A 290 -11.33 -0.45 9.83
N ASP A 291 -11.64 0.74 9.38
CA ASP A 291 -13.02 1.15 9.27
C ASP A 291 -13.68 0.11 8.33
N GLN A 292 -14.39 -0.86 8.91
CA GLN A 292 -14.79 -2.12 8.26
C GLN A 292 -15.69 -1.93 7.02
N THR A 293 -15.74 -0.72 6.49
CA THR A 293 -16.59 -0.36 5.36
C THR A 293 -15.80 0.42 4.33
N ASP A 294 -15.73 -0.10 3.10
CA ASP A 294 -15.27 0.63 1.94
C ASP A 294 -16.45 1.24 1.19
N PHE A 295 -16.33 2.51 0.80
CA PHE A 295 -17.37 3.28 0.10
C PHE A 295 -17.09 3.37 -1.40
N HIS A 296 -16.20 2.57 -1.93
CA HIS A 296 -15.76 2.60 -3.32
C HIS A 296 -15.33 4.00 -3.77
N GLU A 297 -14.59 4.74 -2.92
CA GLU A 297 -14.10 6.08 -3.28
C GLU A 297 -13.22 6.04 -4.54
N VAL A 298 -12.43 4.96 -4.68
CA VAL A 298 -11.64 4.66 -5.87
C VAL A 298 -12.14 3.34 -6.48
N GLY A 299 -12.54 3.39 -7.72
CA GLY A 299 -12.90 2.23 -8.54
C GLY A 299 -11.92 2.05 -9.69
N THR A 300 -12.31 1.25 -10.68
CA THR A 300 -11.47 0.93 -11.84
C THR A 300 -11.02 2.18 -12.59
N ASP A 301 -11.93 3.14 -12.86
CA ASP A 301 -11.61 4.33 -13.65
C ASP A 301 -10.65 5.27 -12.92
N GLU A 302 -10.86 5.47 -11.61
CA GLU A 302 -9.97 6.29 -10.78
C GLU A 302 -8.58 5.63 -10.65
N TYR A 303 -8.54 4.30 -10.48
CA TYR A 303 -7.29 3.55 -10.44
C TYR A 303 -6.53 3.64 -11.77
N MET A 304 -7.23 3.53 -12.91
CA MET A 304 -6.61 3.69 -14.22
C MET A 304 -6.10 5.12 -14.45
N ALA A 305 -6.83 6.13 -13.94
CA ALA A 305 -6.35 7.50 -13.95
C ALA A 305 -5.07 7.66 -13.10
N LEU A 306 -5.01 7.03 -11.92
CA LEU A 306 -3.81 7.00 -11.08
C LEU A 306 -2.64 6.34 -11.81
N CYS A 307 -2.81 5.17 -12.41
CA CYS A 307 -1.75 4.48 -13.14
C CYS A 307 -1.19 5.33 -14.29
N ARG A 308 -2.06 6.02 -15.06
CA ARG A 308 -1.63 6.96 -16.11
C ARG A 308 -0.83 8.11 -15.54
N GLU A 309 -1.29 8.69 -14.43
CA GLU A 309 -0.64 9.82 -13.75
C GLU A 309 0.74 9.43 -13.21
N LEU A 310 0.91 8.19 -12.76
CA LEU A 310 2.18 7.62 -12.30
C LEU A 310 3.04 7.07 -13.44
N LYS A 311 2.50 6.91 -14.65
CA LYS A 311 3.08 6.15 -15.77
C LYS A 311 3.39 4.69 -15.39
N ALA A 312 2.58 4.11 -14.51
CA ALA A 312 2.69 2.76 -14.02
C ALA A 312 1.78 1.81 -14.80
N LEU A 313 2.21 0.56 -14.96
CA LEU A 313 1.36 -0.50 -15.48
C LEU A 313 0.32 -0.90 -14.41
N PRO A 314 -0.94 -1.11 -14.80
CA PRO A 314 -1.93 -1.67 -13.90
C PRO A 314 -1.75 -3.18 -13.73
N CYS A 315 -1.95 -3.66 -12.50
CA CYS A 315 -2.08 -5.06 -12.16
C CYS A 315 -3.32 -5.25 -11.28
N ILE A 316 -4.31 -5.97 -11.75
CA ILE A 316 -5.59 -6.12 -11.06
C ILE A 316 -5.71 -7.50 -10.43
N THR A 317 -6.16 -7.56 -9.16
CA THR A 317 -6.47 -8.81 -8.49
C THR A 317 -7.97 -9.08 -8.51
N VAL A 318 -8.40 -10.20 -9.08
CA VAL A 318 -9.81 -10.59 -9.11
C VAL A 318 -10.21 -11.37 -7.86
N THR A 319 -11.48 -11.22 -7.44
CA THR A 319 -12.02 -12.03 -6.36
C THR A 319 -12.37 -13.44 -6.84
N MET A 320 -12.10 -14.45 -6.02
CA MET A 320 -12.47 -15.84 -6.28
C MET A 320 -13.49 -16.40 -5.29
N GLY A 321 -13.89 -15.61 -4.28
CA GLY A 321 -14.77 -16.04 -3.20
C GLY A 321 -16.27 -15.81 -3.43
N ILE A 322 -16.70 -15.49 -4.67
CA ILE A 322 -18.09 -15.21 -5.01
C ILE A 322 -18.65 -16.21 -6.03
N PRO A 323 -19.94 -16.57 -5.96
CA PRO A 323 -20.51 -17.56 -6.87
C PRO A 323 -20.35 -17.22 -8.35
N GLU A 324 -20.47 -15.95 -8.72
CA GLU A 324 -20.36 -15.45 -10.11
C GLU A 324 -18.91 -15.06 -10.49
N GLY A 325 -17.92 -15.41 -9.66
CA GLY A 325 -16.54 -14.91 -9.76
C GLY A 325 -15.90 -15.08 -11.15
N VAL A 326 -16.12 -16.21 -11.81
CA VAL A 326 -15.59 -16.46 -13.16
C VAL A 326 -16.13 -15.45 -14.17
N GLN A 327 -17.45 -15.20 -14.16
CA GLN A 327 -18.07 -14.23 -15.07
C GLN A 327 -17.69 -12.79 -14.67
N GLU A 328 -17.67 -12.48 -13.38
CA GLU A 328 -17.22 -11.18 -12.88
C GLU A 328 -15.80 -10.84 -13.33
N ALA A 329 -14.89 -11.80 -13.31
CA ALA A 329 -13.53 -11.62 -13.79
C ALA A 329 -13.47 -11.39 -15.30
N ALA A 330 -14.20 -12.18 -16.08
CA ALA A 330 -14.29 -12.01 -17.53
C ALA A 330 -14.92 -10.65 -17.92
N ASP A 331 -16.00 -10.25 -17.24
CA ASP A 331 -16.64 -8.94 -17.41
C ASP A 331 -15.66 -7.79 -17.09
N TRP A 332 -14.83 -7.96 -16.06
CA TRP A 332 -13.86 -6.93 -15.69
C TRP A 332 -12.74 -6.79 -16.73
N VAL A 333 -12.26 -7.92 -17.28
CA VAL A 333 -11.33 -7.90 -18.42
C VAL A 333 -12.00 -7.21 -19.62
N GLU A 334 -13.26 -7.53 -19.92
CA GLU A 334 -13.97 -6.90 -21.04
C GLU A 334 -14.18 -5.40 -20.81
N TYR A 335 -14.51 -4.98 -19.57
CA TYR A 335 -14.58 -3.56 -19.23
C TYR A 335 -13.24 -2.86 -19.47
N CYS A 336 -12.13 -3.47 -19.09
CA CYS A 336 -10.80 -2.87 -19.24
C CYS A 336 -10.28 -2.93 -20.68
N ASN A 337 -10.46 -4.03 -21.38
CA ASN A 337 -9.76 -4.34 -22.63
C ASN A 337 -10.68 -4.50 -23.84
N GLY A 338 -11.98 -4.72 -23.62
CA GLY A 338 -12.95 -4.89 -24.71
C GLY A 338 -13.12 -3.62 -25.54
N SER A 339 -13.42 -3.81 -26.83
CA SER A 339 -13.79 -2.70 -27.71
C SER A 339 -15.16 -2.12 -27.33
N ILE A 340 -15.47 -0.93 -27.81
CA ILE A 340 -16.78 -0.29 -27.60
C ILE A 340 -17.97 -1.08 -28.16
N ALA A 341 -17.71 -2.09 -29.01
CA ALA A 341 -18.73 -2.98 -29.54
C ALA A 341 -19.14 -4.10 -28.57
N THR A 342 -18.33 -4.34 -27.52
CA THR A 342 -18.65 -5.34 -26.49
C THR A 342 -19.52 -4.73 -25.40
N ALA A 343 -20.21 -5.57 -24.61
CA ALA A 343 -21.15 -5.10 -23.59
C ALA A 343 -20.47 -4.18 -22.56
N TRP A 344 -19.37 -4.64 -21.95
CA TRP A 344 -18.65 -3.87 -20.93
C TRP A 344 -17.74 -2.79 -21.51
N GLY A 345 -17.21 -2.98 -22.73
CA GLY A 345 -16.50 -1.92 -23.44
C GLY A 345 -17.39 -0.72 -23.77
N LYS A 346 -18.67 -0.98 -24.09
CA LYS A 346 -19.69 0.06 -24.28
C LYS A 346 -19.95 0.82 -22.96
N VAL A 347 -20.13 0.11 -21.84
CA VAL A 347 -20.30 0.74 -20.52
C VAL A 347 -19.11 1.64 -20.18
N ARG A 348 -17.87 1.19 -20.45
CA ARG A 348 -16.68 2.03 -20.28
C ARG A 348 -16.75 3.31 -21.14
N ALA A 349 -17.12 3.19 -22.40
CA ALA A 349 -17.23 4.33 -23.33
C ALA A 349 -18.31 5.33 -22.89
N GLU A 350 -19.48 4.85 -22.44
CA GLU A 350 -20.55 5.69 -21.89
C GLU A 350 -20.12 6.47 -20.65
N ARG A 351 -19.10 5.98 -19.93
CA ARG A 351 -18.46 6.68 -18.81
C ARG A 351 -17.35 7.66 -19.24
N GLY A 352 -17.18 7.87 -20.56
CA GLY A 352 -16.20 8.81 -21.10
C GLY A 352 -14.84 8.21 -21.43
N HIS A 353 -14.69 6.87 -21.36
CA HIS A 353 -13.42 6.18 -21.61
C HIS A 353 -13.54 5.30 -22.86
N HIS A 354 -13.43 5.92 -24.05
CA HIS A 354 -13.64 5.22 -25.33
C HIS A 354 -12.56 4.17 -25.61
N GLU A 355 -11.29 4.52 -25.35
CA GLU A 355 -10.18 3.60 -25.61
C GLU A 355 -10.05 2.54 -24.51
N PRO A 356 -9.73 1.29 -24.85
CA PRO A 356 -9.42 0.25 -23.89
C PRO A 356 -8.28 0.67 -22.96
N TYR A 357 -8.36 0.28 -21.71
CA TYR A 357 -7.30 0.53 -20.73
C TYR A 357 -6.05 -0.32 -20.96
N GLY A 358 -6.21 -1.50 -21.59
CA GLY A 358 -5.11 -2.39 -21.92
C GLY A 358 -4.44 -3.04 -20.71
N VAL A 359 -5.22 -3.44 -19.72
CA VAL A 359 -4.73 -4.10 -18.51
C VAL A 359 -4.25 -5.50 -18.82
N ARG A 360 -2.95 -5.75 -18.74
CA ARG A 360 -2.37 -7.05 -19.07
C ARG A 360 -2.15 -7.96 -17.87
N HIS A 361 -1.82 -7.42 -16.69
CA HIS A 361 -1.46 -8.20 -15.51
C HIS A 361 -2.67 -8.40 -14.60
N TRP A 362 -2.99 -9.67 -14.29
CA TRP A 362 -4.15 -10.04 -13.49
C TRP A 362 -3.80 -11.14 -12.50
N CYS A 363 -3.97 -10.86 -11.19
CA CYS A 363 -3.82 -11.86 -10.15
C CYS A 363 -5.14 -12.61 -9.96
N LEU A 364 -5.07 -13.95 -9.97
CA LEU A 364 -6.21 -14.83 -9.78
C LEU A 364 -6.36 -15.17 -8.29
N GLY A 365 -7.04 -14.26 -7.59
CA GLY A 365 -7.17 -14.30 -6.12
C GLY A 365 -5.94 -13.78 -5.39
N ASN A 366 -6.02 -13.79 -4.07
CA ASN A 366 -4.99 -13.41 -3.13
C ASN A 366 -5.00 -14.38 -1.95
N GLU A 367 -3.84 -14.92 -1.57
CA GLU A 367 -3.67 -15.78 -0.37
C GLU A 367 -4.82 -16.79 -0.14
N ILE A 368 -5.29 -17.41 -1.22
CA ILE A 368 -6.45 -18.32 -1.22
C ILE A 368 -6.27 -19.49 -0.23
N TRP A 369 -5.02 -19.80 0.12
CA TRP A 369 -4.63 -20.81 1.11
C TRP A 369 -4.94 -20.39 2.56
N GLY A 370 -5.15 -19.09 2.83
CA GLY A 370 -5.38 -18.56 4.18
C GLY A 370 -6.84 -18.65 4.62
N GLU A 371 -7.09 -19.16 5.83
CA GLU A 371 -8.45 -19.27 6.42
C GLU A 371 -9.13 -17.89 6.54
N TRP A 372 -8.36 -16.81 6.70
CA TRP A 372 -8.87 -15.43 6.74
C TRP A 372 -9.55 -15.01 5.44
N MET A 373 -9.28 -15.70 4.34
CA MET A 373 -9.98 -15.48 3.07
C MET A 373 -11.43 -15.99 3.07
N GLY A 374 -11.87 -16.65 4.14
CA GLY A 374 -13.26 -17.04 4.34
C GLY A 374 -13.80 -17.86 3.17
N ARG A 375 -14.80 -17.35 2.44
CA ARG A 375 -15.39 -18.07 1.30
C ARG A 375 -14.46 -18.24 0.11
N ALA A 376 -13.37 -17.47 0.02
CA ALA A 376 -12.36 -17.63 -1.01
C ALA A 376 -11.30 -18.66 -0.63
N HIS A 377 -11.20 -19.01 0.66
CA HIS A 377 -10.29 -20.04 1.13
C HIS A 377 -10.61 -21.41 0.55
N THR A 378 -9.61 -22.10 0.04
CA THR A 378 -9.78 -23.44 -0.55
C THR A 378 -8.45 -24.19 -0.56
N GLY A 379 -8.53 -25.52 -0.70
CA GLY A 379 -7.34 -26.35 -0.86
C GLY A 379 -6.69 -26.19 -2.24
N PRO A 380 -5.44 -26.60 -2.39
CA PRO A 380 -4.65 -26.37 -3.62
C PRO A 380 -5.24 -27.04 -4.86
N GLU A 381 -5.82 -28.23 -4.73
CA GLU A 381 -6.42 -28.94 -5.86
C GLU A 381 -7.71 -28.28 -6.34
N GLU A 382 -8.52 -27.76 -5.44
CA GLU A 382 -9.72 -27.02 -5.77
C GLU A 382 -9.35 -25.66 -6.36
N TYR A 383 -8.41 -24.95 -5.77
CA TYR A 383 -7.89 -23.72 -6.34
C TYR A 383 -7.38 -23.93 -7.78
N ALA A 384 -6.61 -25.00 -8.03
CA ALA A 384 -6.12 -25.32 -9.37
C ALA A 384 -7.26 -25.58 -10.37
N ARG A 385 -8.38 -26.19 -9.95
CA ARG A 385 -9.58 -26.35 -10.78
C ARG A 385 -10.22 -25.01 -11.09
N ASN A 386 -10.46 -24.20 -10.08
CA ASN A 386 -11.08 -22.89 -10.21
C ASN A 386 -10.22 -21.96 -11.07
N LEU A 387 -8.91 -21.93 -10.85
CA LEU A 387 -7.96 -21.14 -11.64
C LEU A 387 -8.09 -21.41 -13.15
N LYS A 388 -8.23 -22.67 -13.54
CA LYS A 388 -8.41 -23.04 -14.97
C LYS A 388 -9.69 -22.46 -15.54
N LEU A 389 -10.78 -22.43 -14.75
CA LEU A 389 -12.06 -21.84 -15.20
C LEU A 389 -11.92 -20.31 -15.37
N PHE A 390 -11.33 -19.63 -14.40
CA PHE A 390 -11.06 -18.19 -14.49
C PHE A 390 -10.16 -17.86 -15.68
N ALA A 391 -9.03 -18.55 -15.79
CA ALA A 391 -8.07 -18.33 -16.88
C ALA A 391 -8.72 -18.53 -18.26
N ALA A 392 -9.52 -19.57 -18.44
CA ALA A 392 -10.21 -19.83 -19.70
C ALA A 392 -11.22 -18.73 -20.04
N ALA A 393 -12.02 -18.29 -19.07
CA ALA A 393 -13.02 -17.23 -19.26
C ALA A 393 -12.37 -15.89 -19.58
N MET A 394 -11.35 -15.49 -18.82
CA MET A 394 -10.63 -14.24 -19.00
C MET A 394 -9.89 -14.19 -20.35
N ARG A 395 -9.17 -15.28 -20.72
CA ARG A 395 -8.45 -15.36 -22.00
C ARG A 395 -9.36 -15.48 -23.22
N LYS A 396 -10.59 -15.91 -23.05
CA LYS A 396 -11.60 -15.84 -24.11
C LYS A 396 -11.91 -14.39 -24.50
N VAL A 397 -11.84 -13.46 -23.53
CA VAL A 397 -12.02 -12.02 -23.75
C VAL A 397 -10.75 -11.41 -24.34
N ASP A 398 -9.61 -11.69 -23.72
CA ASP A 398 -8.30 -11.18 -24.16
C ASP A 398 -7.21 -12.24 -23.97
N PRO A 399 -6.73 -12.86 -25.07
CA PRO A 399 -5.70 -13.90 -25.01
C PRO A 399 -4.31 -13.37 -24.63
N SER A 400 -4.09 -12.06 -24.61
CA SER A 400 -2.78 -11.43 -24.34
C SER A 400 -2.49 -11.23 -22.85
N LEU A 401 -3.41 -11.64 -21.97
CA LEU A 401 -3.28 -11.46 -20.51
C LEU A 401 -2.08 -12.22 -19.94
N VAL A 402 -1.42 -11.61 -18.98
CA VAL A 402 -0.48 -12.24 -18.06
C VAL A 402 -1.23 -12.57 -16.78
N LEU A 403 -1.51 -13.85 -16.57
CA LEU A 403 -2.26 -14.36 -15.43
C LEU A 403 -1.30 -14.81 -14.33
N ILE A 404 -1.53 -14.33 -13.10
CA ILE A 404 -0.69 -14.57 -11.94
C ILE A 404 -1.48 -15.43 -10.95
N ALA A 405 -1.02 -16.65 -10.69
CA ALA A 405 -1.67 -17.54 -9.72
C ALA A 405 -1.25 -17.19 -8.30
N SER A 406 -2.19 -17.25 -7.34
CA SER A 406 -1.86 -17.12 -5.91
C SER A 406 -0.97 -18.29 -5.46
N GLY A 407 0.14 -17.97 -4.83
CA GLY A 407 1.04 -18.89 -4.16
C GLY A 407 1.13 -18.61 -2.67
N THR A 408 2.03 -19.29 -1.96
CA THR A 408 2.15 -19.20 -0.51
C THR A 408 3.11 -18.10 -0.04
N ASP A 409 3.21 -17.97 1.28
CA ASP A 409 4.24 -17.17 1.93
C ASP A 409 5.38 -18.03 2.47
N ALA A 410 6.49 -17.37 2.82
CA ALA A 410 7.71 -18.01 3.32
C ALA A 410 7.54 -18.73 4.66
N VAL A 411 6.47 -18.48 5.39
CA VAL A 411 6.37 -18.84 6.81
C VAL A 411 5.29 -19.91 7.06
N THR A 412 4.21 -19.92 6.30
CA THR A 412 2.97 -20.58 6.71
C THR A 412 2.85 -22.04 6.24
N LEU A 413 3.14 -22.37 4.99
CA LEU A 413 2.78 -23.68 4.41
C LEU A 413 3.93 -24.45 3.74
N GLY A 414 5.15 -23.93 3.75
CA GLY A 414 6.22 -24.52 2.97
C GLY A 414 5.90 -24.47 1.47
N ASN A 415 6.25 -25.51 0.71
CA ASN A 415 6.07 -25.53 -0.74
C ASN A 415 5.05 -26.56 -1.25
N GLU A 416 4.37 -27.30 -0.37
CA GLU A 416 3.46 -28.38 -0.78
C GLU A 416 2.18 -27.85 -1.46
N TRP A 417 1.65 -26.72 -0.99
CA TRP A 417 0.50 -26.09 -1.61
C TRP A 417 0.85 -25.65 -3.04
N ASP A 418 1.99 -25.00 -3.21
CA ASP A 418 2.47 -24.49 -4.51
C ASP A 418 2.73 -25.64 -5.49
N LYS A 419 3.38 -26.72 -5.06
CA LYS A 419 3.61 -27.91 -5.89
C LYS A 419 2.31 -28.45 -6.48
N LYS A 420 1.27 -28.58 -5.67
CA LYS A 420 -0.04 -29.08 -6.09
C LYS A 420 -0.74 -28.14 -7.05
N VAL A 421 -0.70 -26.84 -6.81
CA VAL A 421 -1.26 -25.83 -7.71
C VAL A 421 -0.53 -25.83 -9.04
N VAL A 422 0.79 -25.84 -9.03
CA VAL A 422 1.61 -25.89 -10.24
C VAL A 422 1.34 -27.16 -11.03
N ALA A 423 1.34 -28.34 -10.40
CA ALA A 423 1.04 -29.60 -11.05
C ALA A 423 -0.38 -29.63 -11.64
N GLY A 424 -1.36 -29.07 -10.92
CA GLY A 424 -2.77 -29.09 -11.31
C GLY A 424 -3.15 -28.08 -12.36
N ALA A 425 -2.48 -26.91 -12.43
CA ALA A 425 -2.90 -25.78 -13.27
C ALA A 425 -1.76 -25.02 -13.97
N GLY A 426 -0.50 -25.44 -13.86
CA GLY A 426 0.66 -24.69 -14.34
C GLY A 426 0.63 -24.32 -15.83
N GLN A 427 -0.15 -25.00 -16.67
CA GLN A 427 -0.36 -24.64 -18.08
C GLN A 427 -1.36 -23.51 -18.28
N ALA A 428 -2.21 -23.22 -17.27
CA ALA A 428 -3.32 -22.28 -17.40
C ALA A 428 -2.95 -20.82 -17.03
N TYR A 429 -1.81 -20.59 -16.41
CA TYR A 429 -1.38 -19.26 -15.97
C TYR A 429 0.09 -18.99 -16.35
N ASP A 430 0.55 -17.76 -16.17
CA ASP A 430 1.87 -17.31 -16.64
C ASP A 430 2.88 -17.15 -15.52
N TRP A 431 2.52 -16.54 -14.40
CA TRP A 431 3.42 -16.27 -13.27
C TRP A 431 2.85 -16.81 -11.96
N HIS A 432 3.72 -17.24 -11.07
CA HIS A 432 3.37 -17.77 -9.75
C HIS A 432 3.68 -16.73 -8.66
N SER A 433 2.66 -16.32 -7.93
CA SER A 433 2.79 -15.36 -6.84
C SER A 433 3.46 -16.00 -5.62
N LEU A 434 4.30 -15.24 -4.93
CA LEU A 434 4.85 -15.57 -3.62
C LEU A 434 4.84 -14.30 -2.76
N HIS A 435 4.58 -14.47 -1.47
CA HIS A 435 4.58 -13.39 -0.48
C HIS A 435 5.65 -13.58 0.58
N HIS A 436 6.11 -12.50 1.21
CA HIS A 436 6.97 -12.56 2.38
C HIS A 436 6.89 -11.32 3.23
N TYR A 437 6.67 -11.53 4.50
CA TYR A 437 6.77 -10.50 5.54
C TYR A 437 7.82 -10.92 6.57
N ALA A 438 8.91 -10.15 6.68
CA ALA A 438 9.90 -10.40 7.71
C ALA A 438 9.36 -9.92 9.06
N PRO A 439 9.22 -10.80 10.08
CA PRO A 439 8.60 -10.43 11.35
C PRO A 439 9.55 -9.58 12.20
N ILE A 440 9.04 -8.47 12.74
CA ILE A 440 9.67 -7.76 13.86
C ILE A 440 8.99 -8.19 15.14
N THR A 441 9.74 -8.81 16.04
CA THR A 441 9.24 -9.12 17.38
C THR A 441 9.46 -7.93 18.32
N THR A 442 8.58 -7.75 19.30
CA THR A 442 8.72 -6.68 20.31
C THR A 442 10.02 -6.76 21.13
N ALA A 443 10.62 -7.94 21.25
CA ALA A 443 11.93 -8.12 21.88
C ALA A 443 13.08 -7.43 21.12
N LEU A 444 12.86 -7.07 19.85
CA LEU A 444 13.85 -6.40 18.99
C LEU A 444 13.72 -4.86 19.00
N VAL A 445 12.83 -4.29 19.79
CA VAL A 445 12.54 -2.85 19.78
C VAL A 445 13.55 -2.01 20.58
N GLY A 446 14.36 -2.62 21.46
CA GLY A 446 15.44 -1.90 22.14
C GLY A 446 16.66 -1.66 21.24
N PRO A 447 17.59 -0.76 21.61
CA PRO A 447 18.77 -0.46 20.79
C PRO A 447 19.59 -1.70 20.42
N GLU A 448 19.70 -2.66 21.32
CA GLU A 448 20.43 -3.91 21.10
C GLU A 448 19.68 -4.85 20.14
N GLY A 449 18.35 -4.97 20.29
CA GLY A 449 17.51 -5.70 19.38
C GLY A 449 17.48 -5.10 17.97
N GLN A 450 17.50 -3.78 17.86
CA GLN A 450 17.58 -3.09 16.57
C GLN A 450 18.92 -3.35 15.86
N ARG A 451 20.03 -3.37 16.59
CA ARG A 451 21.34 -3.72 16.04
C ARG A 451 21.37 -5.16 15.53
N GLU A 452 20.81 -6.08 16.31
CA GLU A 452 20.74 -7.48 15.91
C GLU A 452 19.81 -7.69 14.71
N PHE A 453 18.66 -7.01 14.70
CA PHE A 453 17.73 -7.04 13.56
C PHE A 453 18.39 -6.49 12.29
N THR A 454 19.11 -5.36 12.39
CA THR A 454 19.83 -4.78 11.24
C THR A 454 20.90 -5.74 10.75
N ARG A 455 21.55 -6.45 11.67
CA ARG A 455 22.58 -7.43 11.33
C ARG A 455 22.03 -8.67 10.63
N GLN A 456 20.86 -9.15 11.03
CA GLN A 456 20.27 -10.40 10.52
C GLN A 456 19.17 -10.18 9.47
N ALA A 457 18.14 -9.40 9.77
CA ALA A 457 16.96 -9.28 8.92
C ALA A 457 17.19 -8.43 7.68
N CYS A 458 18.17 -7.53 7.70
CA CYS A 458 18.59 -6.78 6.52
C CYS A 458 19.49 -7.61 5.59
N ARG A 459 19.59 -8.92 5.80
CA ARG A 459 20.36 -9.85 4.99
C ARG A 459 19.45 -10.86 4.27
N PRO A 460 18.65 -10.43 3.29
CA PRO A 460 17.72 -11.33 2.58
C PRO A 460 18.45 -12.47 1.85
N GLN A 461 19.73 -12.31 1.56
CA GLN A 461 20.56 -13.35 0.99
C GLN A 461 20.67 -14.59 1.86
N ASP A 462 20.67 -14.42 3.18
CA ASP A 462 20.89 -15.50 4.12
C ASP A 462 19.58 -16.18 4.55
N ALA A 463 18.47 -15.46 4.52
CA ALA A 463 17.17 -15.93 4.95
C ALA A 463 16.20 -16.17 3.77
N LEU A 464 15.84 -15.12 3.04
CA LEU A 464 14.82 -15.16 2.00
C LEU A 464 15.32 -15.84 0.72
N PHE A 465 16.53 -15.56 0.27
CA PHE A 465 17.03 -16.11 -0.99
C PHE A 465 17.16 -17.65 -1.00
N PRO A 466 17.64 -18.33 0.07
CA PRO A 466 17.60 -19.77 0.14
C PRO A 466 16.20 -20.36 -0.02
N TRP A 467 15.20 -19.76 0.64
CA TRP A 467 13.81 -20.18 0.49
C TRP A 467 13.29 -19.95 -0.94
N LEU A 468 13.54 -18.80 -1.53
CA LEU A 468 13.14 -18.52 -2.92
C LEU A 468 13.77 -19.51 -3.91
N LYS A 469 15.02 -19.95 -3.69
CA LYS A 469 15.64 -21.01 -4.51
C LYS A 469 14.93 -22.35 -4.33
N GLU A 470 14.50 -22.68 -3.13
CA GLU A 470 13.72 -23.88 -2.88
C GLU A 470 12.35 -23.80 -3.58
N MET A 471 11.66 -22.67 -3.46
CA MET A 471 10.40 -22.45 -4.16
C MET A 471 10.58 -22.53 -5.68
N ARG A 472 11.66 -21.95 -6.23
CA ARG A 472 11.98 -22.07 -7.66
C ARG A 472 12.14 -23.54 -8.08
N ARG A 473 12.86 -24.34 -7.31
CA ARG A 473 13.01 -25.78 -7.58
C ARG A 473 11.68 -26.52 -7.49
N ALA A 474 10.88 -26.21 -6.48
CA ALA A 474 9.57 -26.84 -6.28
C ALA A 474 8.63 -26.56 -7.47
N ILE A 475 8.59 -25.31 -7.94
CA ILE A 475 7.81 -24.90 -9.10
C ILE A 475 8.30 -25.64 -10.36
N ASP A 476 9.61 -25.64 -10.63
CA ASP A 476 10.19 -26.28 -11.82
C ASP A 476 9.93 -27.80 -11.85
N GLN A 477 10.08 -28.48 -10.71
CA GLN A 477 9.85 -29.91 -10.58
C GLN A 477 8.39 -30.32 -10.73
N SER A 478 7.47 -29.43 -10.34
CA SER A 478 6.03 -29.70 -10.38
C SER A 478 5.37 -29.24 -11.68
N SER A 479 6.08 -28.49 -12.52
CA SER A 479 5.51 -27.89 -13.71
C SER A 479 5.26 -28.92 -14.81
N PRO A 480 4.00 -29.05 -15.30
CA PRO A 480 3.68 -29.98 -16.35
C PRO A 480 4.44 -29.67 -17.66
N GLY A 481 5.05 -30.72 -18.23
CA GLY A 481 5.78 -30.59 -19.50
C GLY A 481 7.06 -29.72 -19.40
N GLY A 482 7.56 -29.47 -18.19
CA GLY A 482 8.78 -28.67 -17.97
C GLY A 482 8.63 -27.18 -18.31
N LYS A 483 7.40 -26.65 -18.37
CA LYS A 483 7.17 -25.21 -18.56
C LYS A 483 7.84 -24.43 -17.42
N ARG A 484 8.74 -23.52 -17.75
CA ARG A 484 9.27 -22.59 -16.75
C ARG A 484 8.23 -21.52 -16.43
N ILE A 485 7.81 -21.44 -15.16
CA ILE A 485 6.82 -20.51 -14.67
C ILE A 485 7.54 -19.44 -13.84
N PRO A 486 7.62 -18.18 -14.31
CA PRO A 486 8.22 -17.08 -13.58
C PRO A 486 7.56 -16.83 -12.22
N ILE A 487 8.33 -16.22 -11.30
CA ILE A 487 7.85 -15.76 -10.01
C ILE A 487 7.40 -14.30 -10.09
N ALA A 488 6.23 -14.01 -9.52
CA ALA A 488 5.79 -12.68 -9.12
C ALA A 488 5.87 -12.60 -7.59
N PHE A 489 6.74 -11.76 -7.06
CA PHE A 489 6.86 -11.55 -5.63
C PHE A 489 6.01 -10.34 -5.24
N ASP A 490 4.70 -10.48 -5.42
CA ASP A 490 3.75 -9.38 -5.53
C ASP A 490 3.22 -8.86 -4.18
N GLU A 491 3.80 -9.36 -3.06
CA GLU A 491 3.55 -8.79 -1.74
C GLU A 491 4.74 -9.03 -0.80
N TRP A 492 5.39 -7.96 -0.34
CA TRP A 492 6.51 -8.05 0.59
C TRP A 492 6.67 -6.78 1.43
N ASN A 493 7.04 -6.94 2.70
CA ASN A 493 7.44 -5.85 3.59
C ASN A 493 8.03 -6.41 4.89
N LEU A 494 8.40 -5.52 5.83
CA LEU A 494 8.50 -5.84 7.23
C LEU A 494 7.11 -5.96 7.85
N TRP A 495 6.97 -6.95 8.73
CA TRP A 495 5.77 -7.12 9.53
C TRP A 495 5.97 -6.53 10.91
N HIS A 496 5.62 -5.27 11.07
CA HIS A 496 5.51 -4.66 12.39
C HIS A 496 4.36 -5.34 13.12
N ASN A 497 4.62 -5.84 14.33
CA ASN A 497 3.68 -6.67 15.06
C ASN A 497 2.26 -6.06 15.06
N TRP A 498 1.31 -6.72 14.43
CA TRP A 498 -0.09 -6.33 14.29
C TRP A 498 -0.77 -5.99 15.61
N PHE A 499 -0.31 -6.55 16.71
CA PHE A 499 -0.92 -6.41 18.01
C PHE A 499 -0.51 -5.13 18.74
N THR A 500 0.46 -4.40 18.25
CA THR A 500 0.95 -3.19 18.92
C THR A 500 0.22 -1.92 18.49
N ARG A 501 -0.71 -2.01 17.50
CA ARG A 501 -1.41 -0.83 16.97
C ARG A 501 -0.43 0.32 16.72
N TRP A 502 0.66 0.03 16.03
CA TRP A 502 1.79 0.94 15.80
C TRP A 502 1.37 2.32 15.29
N TYR A 503 0.31 2.41 14.49
CA TYR A 503 -0.29 3.66 14.04
C TYR A 503 -0.96 4.47 15.16
N GLU A 504 -1.33 3.85 16.30
CA GLU A 504 -1.84 4.52 17.50
C GLU A 504 -0.72 4.87 18.47
N THR A 505 0.37 4.11 18.47
CA THR A 505 1.51 4.26 19.40
C THR A 505 2.61 5.17 18.85
N GLY A 506 2.44 5.71 17.60
CA GLY A 506 3.43 6.57 16.98
C GLY A 506 4.66 5.84 16.45
N TRP A 507 4.53 4.54 16.12
CA TRP A 507 5.61 3.85 15.42
C TRP A 507 5.88 4.54 14.08
N HIS A 508 7.15 4.84 13.85
CA HIS A 508 7.60 5.46 12.61
C HIS A 508 8.33 4.45 11.73
N ILE A 509 8.15 4.57 10.42
CA ILE A 509 8.92 3.83 9.42
C ILE A 509 10.30 4.48 9.34
N GLY A 510 11.26 3.85 9.97
CA GLY A 510 12.58 4.41 10.23
C GLY A 510 13.72 3.84 9.38
N PRO A 511 14.97 4.10 9.79
CA PRO A 511 16.16 3.67 9.07
C PRO A 511 16.32 2.16 8.92
N ILE A 512 15.81 1.38 9.88
CA ILE A 512 15.84 -0.10 9.80
C ILE A 512 14.96 -0.60 8.67
N ASP A 513 13.75 -0.03 8.54
CA ASP A 513 12.83 -0.35 7.45
C ASP A 513 13.45 0.00 6.09
N ALA A 514 14.17 1.13 6.04
CA ALA A 514 14.91 1.55 4.87
C ALA A 514 16.04 0.59 4.51
N ALA A 515 16.82 0.14 5.49
CA ALA A 515 17.90 -0.82 5.29
C ALA A 515 17.36 -2.19 4.82
N PHE A 516 16.25 -2.65 5.40
CA PHE A 516 15.56 -3.85 4.93
C PHE A 516 15.12 -3.70 3.47
N ALA A 517 14.43 -2.62 3.12
CA ALA A 517 13.95 -2.41 1.75
C ALA A 517 15.10 -2.32 0.74
N ALA A 518 16.18 -1.61 1.07
CA ALA A 518 17.35 -1.52 0.21
C ALA A 518 18.01 -2.88 -0.02
N GLY A 519 18.23 -3.66 1.05
CA GLY A 519 18.80 -5.00 0.95
C GLY A 519 17.93 -5.97 0.15
N GLN A 520 16.61 -5.89 0.34
CA GLN A 520 15.63 -6.69 -0.40
C GLN A 520 15.68 -6.37 -1.90
N LEU A 521 15.65 -5.08 -2.26
CA LEU A 521 15.73 -4.64 -3.65
C LEU A 521 17.08 -4.99 -4.29
N HIS A 522 18.20 -4.88 -3.56
CA HIS A 522 19.50 -5.33 -4.05
C HIS A 522 19.50 -6.82 -4.38
N MET A 523 18.90 -7.63 -3.51
CA MET A 523 18.77 -9.08 -3.73
C MET A 523 17.90 -9.36 -4.96
N PHE A 524 16.75 -8.69 -5.11
CA PHE A 524 15.91 -8.85 -6.28
C PHE A 524 16.67 -8.50 -7.57
N CYS A 525 17.38 -7.38 -7.60
CA CYS A 525 18.18 -6.98 -8.78
C CYS A 525 19.22 -8.02 -9.15
N ARG A 526 19.93 -8.57 -8.17
CA ARG A 526 21.04 -9.53 -8.42
C ARG A 526 20.54 -10.92 -8.80
N GLU A 527 19.44 -11.37 -8.19
CA GLU A 527 19.00 -12.76 -8.27
C GLU A 527 17.79 -12.99 -9.17
N ALA A 528 17.28 -11.92 -9.82
CA ALA A 528 16.10 -12.01 -10.67
C ALA A 528 16.21 -13.09 -11.76
N GLU A 529 17.39 -13.22 -12.39
CA GLU A 529 17.62 -14.24 -13.43
C GLU A 529 17.64 -15.65 -12.84
N THR A 530 18.34 -15.85 -11.72
CA THR A 530 18.43 -17.14 -11.01
C THR A 530 17.05 -17.64 -10.61
N LEU A 531 16.21 -16.73 -10.12
CA LEU A 531 14.87 -17.02 -9.61
C LEU A 531 13.81 -17.01 -10.71
N ASP A 532 14.10 -16.46 -11.88
CA ASP A 532 13.13 -16.06 -12.88
C ASP A 532 12.05 -15.15 -12.25
N LEU A 533 12.51 -14.15 -11.49
CA LEU A 533 11.68 -13.16 -10.81
C LEU A 533 11.34 -12.03 -11.78
N ARG A 534 10.07 -11.90 -12.14
CA ARG A 534 9.62 -10.91 -13.14
C ARG A 534 9.08 -9.64 -12.53
N MET A 535 8.49 -9.74 -11.35
CA MET A 535 7.80 -8.65 -10.67
C MET A 535 8.02 -8.77 -9.16
N ALA A 536 8.14 -7.63 -8.50
CA ALA A 536 8.02 -7.53 -7.05
C ALA A 536 7.17 -6.30 -6.71
N ALA A 537 6.27 -6.42 -5.73
CA ALA A 537 5.41 -5.31 -5.32
C ALA A 537 5.42 -5.15 -3.79
N MET A 538 5.92 -4.01 -3.35
CA MET A 538 6.02 -3.68 -1.94
C MET A 538 4.64 -3.38 -1.36
N PHE A 539 4.30 -4.00 -0.25
CA PHE A 539 3.09 -3.77 0.51
C PHE A 539 3.37 -2.87 1.71
N GLN A 540 2.71 -1.74 1.88
CA GLN A 540 2.01 -0.99 0.84
C GLN A 540 2.56 0.44 0.82
N PRO A 541 2.44 1.18 -0.29
CA PRO A 541 3.17 2.43 -0.44
C PRO A 541 2.66 3.55 0.48
N VAL A 542 1.37 3.59 0.80
CA VAL A 542 0.75 4.70 1.54
C VAL A 542 0.51 4.30 3.00
N SER A 543 0.97 5.11 3.91
CA SER A 543 0.80 5.01 5.39
C SER A 543 1.47 3.81 6.09
N GLU A 544 1.90 2.78 5.37
CA GLU A 544 2.47 1.56 5.96
C GLU A 544 3.87 1.19 5.43
N GLY A 545 4.46 2.04 4.62
CA GLY A 545 5.81 1.82 4.09
C GLY A 545 6.44 3.09 3.57
N LEU A 546 6.12 3.48 2.33
CA LEU A 546 6.92 4.46 1.59
C LEU A 546 6.52 5.91 1.83
N ILE A 547 5.26 6.18 2.18
CA ILE A 547 4.71 7.54 2.30
C ILE A 547 4.02 7.70 3.65
N LEU A 548 4.45 8.69 4.42
CA LEU A 548 3.75 9.17 5.60
C LEU A 548 2.76 10.25 5.20
N VAL A 549 1.49 10.07 5.58
CA VAL A 549 0.42 11.00 5.26
C VAL A 549 0.04 11.79 6.51
N LYS A 550 0.10 13.11 6.40
CA LYS A 550 -0.31 14.08 7.42
C LYS A 550 -1.61 14.78 7.00
N PRO A 551 -2.28 15.52 7.88
CA PRO A 551 -3.54 16.17 7.51
C PRO A 551 -3.47 17.02 6.24
N PHE A 552 -2.38 17.76 6.01
CA PHE A 552 -2.24 18.69 4.88
C PHE A 552 -1.04 18.43 3.99
N SER A 553 -0.27 17.38 4.23
CA SER A 553 0.92 17.05 3.46
C SER A 553 1.19 15.55 3.44
N ALA A 554 2.01 15.13 2.49
CA ALA A 554 2.56 13.80 2.42
C ALA A 554 4.07 13.88 2.21
N GLU A 555 4.83 12.96 2.80
CA GLU A 555 6.29 12.90 2.69
C GLU A 555 6.78 11.46 2.54
N LEU A 556 7.93 11.27 1.91
CA LEU A 556 8.56 9.96 1.86
C LEU A 556 9.11 9.62 3.26
N THR A 557 8.80 8.42 3.72
CA THR A 557 9.43 7.85 4.92
C THR A 557 10.92 7.56 4.65
N ALA A 558 11.66 7.16 5.66
CA ALA A 558 13.04 6.66 5.47
C ALA A 558 13.06 5.50 4.45
N MET A 559 12.11 4.56 4.54
CA MET A 559 11.95 3.45 3.59
C MET A 559 11.63 3.97 2.17
N GLY A 560 10.74 4.97 2.04
CA GLY A 560 10.41 5.58 0.76
C GLY A 560 11.59 6.27 0.09
N GLN A 561 12.42 6.96 0.87
CA GLN A 561 13.64 7.59 0.37
C GLN A 561 14.65 6.54 -0.14
N ALA A 562 14.84 5.45 0.60
CA ALA A 562 15.69 4.33 0.19
C ALA A 562 15.16 3.65 -1.07
N PHE A 563 13.86 3.38 -1.12
CA PHE A 563 13.19 2.77 -2.27
C PHE A 563 13.39 3.59 -3.54
N ALA A 564 13.15 4.91 -3.47
CA ALA A 564 13.36 5.83 -4.58
C ALA A 564 14.82 5.89 -5.03
N LEU A 565 15.76 5.82 -4.07
CA LEU A 565 17.20 5.86 -4.37
C LEU A 565 17.65 4.58 -5.10
N VAL A 566 17.26 3.39 -4.62
CA VAL A 566 17.59 2.10 -5.24
C VAL A 566 16.85 1.92 -6.57
N GLY A 567 15.72 2.60 -6.77
CA GLY A 567 15.00 2.67 -8.04
C GLY A 567 15.82 3.14 -9.24
N ALA A 568 17.00 3.73 -9.01
CA ALA A 568 17.96 4.11 -10.06
C ALA A 568 18.49 2.92 -10.89
N HIS A 569 18.25 1.68 -10.44
CA HIS A 569 18.64 0.46 -11.17
C HIS A 569 17.61 -0.01 -12.19
N GLN A 570 16.41 0.55 -12.20
CA GLN A 570 15.34 0.15 -13.11
C GLN A 570 15.78 0.24 -14.58
N GLY A 571 15.66 -0.87 -15.32
CA GLY A 571 16.01 -0.95 -16.74
C GLY A 571 17.51 -0.92 -17.04
N GLY A 572 18.37 -0.78 -16.03
CA GLY A 572 19.82 -0.91 -16.17
C GLY A 572 20.27 -2.37 -16.35
N ARG A 573 21.45 -2.58 -16.89
CA ARG A 573 22.07 -3.90 -16.96
C ARG A 573 22.89 -4.17 -15.71
N LEU A 574 22.63 -5.27 -15.04
CA LEU A 574 23.34 -5.67 -13.82
C LEU A 574 24.85 -5.72 -14.07
N LEU A 575 25.63 -5.16 -13.17
CA LEU A 575 27.09 -5.28 -13.18
C LEU A 575 27.57 -6.22 -12.08
N ARG A 576 28.58 -7.01 -12.41
CA ARG A 576 29.28 -7.79 -11.40
C ARG A 576 30.09 -6.86 -10.50
N THR A 577 30.01 -7.08 -9.20
CA THR A 577 30.82 -6.41 -8.18
C THR A 577 31.84 -7.37 -7.59
N ASP A 578 33.08 -6.93 -7.41
CA ASP A 578 34.13 -7.67 -6.71
C ASP A 578 34.74 -6.76 -5.61
N PRO A 579 34.80 -7.15 -4.33
CA PRO A 579 34.32 -8.42 -3.81
C PRO A 579 32.81 -8.54 -3.92
N PRO A 580 32.34 -9.76 -4.22
CA PRO A 580 30.91 -9.99 -4.21
C PRO A 580 30.42 -9.90 -2.79
N ARG A 581 29.36 -9.14 -2.57
CA ARG A 581 28.48 -9.20 -1.40
C ARG A 581 29.14 -9.16 -0.02
N ASP A 582 28.62 -8.31 0.85
CA ASP A 582 28.75 -8.42 2.31
C ASP A 582 30.17 -8.35 2.91
N ALA A 583 31.12 -7.84 2.16
CA ALA A 583 32.40 -7.50 2.77
C ALA A 583 32.17 -6.39 3.80
N ARG A 584 32.52 -6.63 5.06
CA ARG A 584 32.42 -5.66 6.16
C ARG A 584 31.00 -5.08 6.36
N ALA A 585 29.97 -5.91 6.31
CA ALA A 585 28.57 -5.50 6.47
C ALA A 585 28.06 -4.51 5.39
N VAL A 586 28.79 -4.28 4.30
CA VAL A 586 28.34 -3.47 3.17
C VAL A 586 27.73 -4.33 2.09
N ASP A 587 26.47 -4.08 1.75
CA ASP A 587 25.79 -4.68 0.61
C ASP A 587 25.81 -3.74 -0.58
N ALA A 588 25.97 -4.26 -1.80
CA ALA A 588 26.13 -3.47 -3.01
C ALA A 588 25.29 -4.02 -4.16
N CYS A 589 24.73 -3.10 -4.96
CA CYS A 589 24.12 -3.40 -6.24
C CYS A 589 24.61 -2.39 -7.27
N ALA A 590 25.02 -2.86 -8.45
CA ALA A 590 25.50 -1.99 -9.52
C ALA A 590 24.79 -2.28 -10.83
N SER A 591 24.53 -1.24 -11.62
CA SER A 591 23.94 -1.36 -12.96
C SER A 591 24.50 -0.33 -13.93
N LEU A 592 24.55 -0.70 -15.20
CA LEU A 592 24.91 0.15 -16.32
C LEU A 592 23.63 0.64 -17.01
N SER A 593 23.52 1.94 -17.26
CA SER A 593 22.40 2.52 -18.02
C SER A 593 22.29 1.90 -19.42
N GLY A 594 21.07 1.90 -19.99
CA GLY A 594 20.84 1.36 -21.34
C GLY A 594 21.69 2.00 -22.43
N GLU A 595 22.10 3.27 -22.25
CA GLU A 595 23.01 3.98 -23.16
C GLU A 595 24.50 3.63 -22.94
N GLY A 596 24.83 2.85 -21.91
CA GLY A 596 26.20 2.44 -21.60
C GLY A 596 27.11 3.57 -21.11
N ARG A 597 26.54 4.69 -20.60
CA ARG A 597 27.31 5.89 -20.22
C ARG A 597 27.37 6.19 -18.75
N VAL A 598 26.39 5.65 -17.98
CA VAL A 598 26.27 5.91 -16.55
C VAL A 598 26.19 4.60 -15.80
N VAL A 599 27.06 4.44 -14.80
CA VAL A 599 26.95 3.37 -13.81
C VAL A 599 26.24 3.91 -12.58
N SER A 600 25.21 3.21 -12.13
CA SER A 600 24.56 3.38 -10.83
C SER A 600 25.10 2.31 -9.88
N LEU A 601 25.66 2.72 -8.75
CA LEU A 601 26.09 1.84 -7.66
C LEU A 601 25.36 2.26 -6.40
N SER A 602 24.47 1.41 -5.89
CA SER A 602 23.89 1.61 -4.56
C SER A 602 24.61 0.76 -3.53
N LEU A 603 24.81 1.35 -2.36
CA LEU A 603 25.50 0.76 -1.21
C LEU A 603 24.61 0.84 0.01
N LEU A 604 24.56 -0.23 0.80
CA LEU A 604 23.93 -0.28 2.10
C LEU A 604 24.99 -0.68 3.14
N ASN A 605 25.35 0.23 4.04
CA ASN A 605 26.16 -0.11 5.22
C ASN A 605 25.24 -0.54 6.35
N ARG A 606 25.24 -1.82 6.70
CA ARG A 606 24.42 -2.41 7.77
C ARG A 606 25.08 -2.34 9.13
N ALA A 607 26.34 -1.89 9.21
CA ALA A 607 27.00 -1.68 10.48
C ALA A 607 26.31 -0.57 11.25
N ALA A 608 25.94 -0.84 12.50
CA ALA A 608 25.28 0.14 13.38
C ALA A 608 26.28 1.09 14.09
N ASP A 609 27.54 0.70 14.12
CA ASP A 609 28.60 1.29 14.93
C ASP A 609 29.89 1.61 14.14
N GLU A 610 29.95 1.29 12.85
CA GLU A 610 31.15 1.42 12.07
C GLU A 610 30.94 2.21 10.76
N ASP A 611 31.65 3.32 10.63
CA ASP A 611 31.80 4.04 9.36
C ASP A 611 32.97 3.43 8.58
N GLY A 612 32.86 3.29 7.27
CA GLY A 612 33.92 2.69 6.47
C GLY A 612 34.33 3.54 5.25
N PRO A 613 35.65 3.68 4.97
CA PRO A 613 36.11 4.19 3.70
C PRO A 613 35.85 3.17 2.60
N ILE A 614 35.32 3.64 1.46
CA ILE A 614 35.02 2.85 0.27
C ILE A 614 35.84 3.40 -0.90
N ALA A 615 36.45 2.53 -1.69
CA ALA A 615 37.12 2.87 -2.92
C ALA A 615 36.49 2.09 -4.08
N VAL A 616 35.94 2.80 -5.06
CA VAL A 616 35.25 2.20 -6.21
C VAL A 616 36.07 2.41 -7.48
N SER A 617 36.27 1.34 -8.23
CA SER A 617 36.94 1.39 -9.53
C SER A 617 36.13 0.69 -10.61
N LEU A 618 36.32 1.10 -11.86
CA LEU A 618 35.73 0.47 -13.04
C LEU A 618 36.80 -0.35 -13.75
N ALA A 619 36.53 -1.64 -13.97
CA ALA A 619 37.48 -2.49 -14.69
C ALA A 619 37.67 -1.99 -16.14
N GLY A 620 38.92 -1.61 -16.48
CA GLY A 620 39.29 -1.24 -17.82
C GLY A 620 38.89 0.15 -18.32
N LYS A 621 38.18 0.96 -17.50
CA LYS A 621 37.79 2.34 -17.87
C LYS A 621 37.88 3.29 -16.69
N PRO A 622 38.61 4.40 -16.80
CA PRO A 622 38.58 5.41 -15.73
C PRO A 622 37.25 6.17 -15.74
N PRO A 623 36.72 6.55 -14.56
CA PRO A 623 35.53 7.40 -14.44
C PRO A 623 35.86 8.82 -14.89
N VAL A 624 34.92 9.47 -15.60
CA VAL A 624 35.01 10.88 -15.99
C VAL A 624 34.51 11.78 -14.85
N ALA A 625 33.46 11.39 -14.17
CA ALA A 625 32.90 12.12 -13.05
C ALA A 625 32.05 11.18 -12.16
N ALA A 626 31.95 11.52 -10.90
CA ALA A 626 31.06 10.84 -9.98
C ALA A 626 30.23 11.83 -9.15
N SER A 627 29.03 11.43 -8.80
CA SER A 627 28.19 12.10 -7.79
C SER A 627 27.61 11.08 -6.85
N ALA A 628 27.45 11.43 -5.58
CA ALA A 628 26.88 10.54 -4.57
C ALA A 628 25.72 11.23 -3.85
N THR A 629 24.64 10.49 -3.61
CA THR A 629 23.57 10.84 -2.69
C THR A 629 23.63 9.85 -1.54
N ILE A 630 23.78 10.35 -0.32
CA ILE A 630 23.92 9.53 0.89
C ILE A 630 22.78 9.87 1.84
N LEU A 631 22.05 8.84 2.24
CA LEU A 631 21.06 8.86 3.31
C LEU A 631 21.72 8.27 4.56
N SER A 632 21.80 9.01 5.65
CA SER A 632 22.44 8.56 6.89
C SER A 632 21.71 9.06 8.13
N VAL A 633 21.92 8.37 9.25
CA VAL A 633 21.40 8.76 10.56
C VAL A 633 22.55 8.91 11.55
N ASN A 634 22.39 9.82 12.50
CA ASN A 634 23.38 10.00 13.57
C ASN A 634 23.23 8.94 14.66
N GLU A 635 21.98 8.56 14.95
CA GLU A 635 21.62 7.58 15.97
C GLU A 635 20.60 6.59 15.42
N LEU A 636 20.69 5.35 15.89
CA LEU A 636 19.72 4.31 15.57
C LEU A 636 18.53 4.44 16.51
N GLN A 637 17.51 5.17 16.09
CA GLN A 637 16.23 5.27 16.79
C GLN A 637 15.08 4.93 15.82
N PRO A 638 13.98 4.35 16.31
CA PRO A 638 12.86 3.94 15.45
C PRO A 638 12.26 5.08 14.63
N ASP A 639 12.26 6.28 15.17
CA ASP A 639 11.72 7.50 14.57
C ASP A 639 12.78 8.41 13.93
N ALA A 640 14.02 7.94 13.83
CA ALA A 640 15.09 8.72 13.23
C ALA A 640 14.78 9.01 11.74
N VAL A 641 15.00 10.24 11.37
CA VAL A 641 14.85 10.71 9.99
C VAL A 641 16.22 10.73 9.32
N PHE A 642 16.29 10.28 8.07
CA PHE A 642 17.54 10.40 7.32
C PHE A 642 17.93 11.85 7.07
N SER A 643 19.19 12.15 7.31
CA SER A 643 19.83 13.28 6.67
C SER A 643 20.24 12.89 5.25
N LYS A 644 19.92 13.73 4.27
CA LYS A 644 20.29 13.54 2.88
C LYS A 644 21.45 14.47 2.52
N ARG A 645 22.56 13.89 2.11
CA ARG A 645 23.73 14.62 1.64
C ARG A 645 24.02 14.29 0.19
N ASN A 646 24.27 15.32 -0.63
CA ASN A 646 24.79 15.17 -1.98
C ASN A 646 26.25 15.63 -1.97
N GLU A 647 27.14 14.85 -2.57
CA GLU A 647 28.54 15.17 -2.66
C GLU A 647 29.13 14.74 -4.01
N THR A 648 30.26 15.33 -4.36
CA THR A 648 31.08 14.91 -5.51
C THR A 648 32.29 14.18 -4.94
N PRO A 649 32.30 12.84 -4.94
CA PRO A 649 33.44 12.09 -4.42
C PRO A 649 34.71 12.40 -5.18
N ALA A 650 35.84 12.41 -4.49
CA ALA A 650 37.13 12.57 -5.12
C ALA A 650 37.47 11.36 -6.00
N VAL A 651 38.06 11.62 -7.17
CA VAL A 651 38.67 10.59 -7.99
C VAL A 651 40.18 10.70 -7.79
N ASP A 652 40.81 9.64 -7.29
CA ASP A 652 42.26 9.64 -7.01
C ASP A 652 43.11 9.54 -8.31
N ALA A 653 44.41 9.62 -8.16
CA ALA A 653 45.37 9.54 -9.27
C ALA A 653 45.33 8.18 -10.03
N HIS A 654 44.73 7.15 -9.43
CA HIS A 654 44.56 5.83 -10.00
C HIS A 654 43.17 5.62 -10.62
N GLY A 655 42.30 6.67 -10.64
CA GLY A 655 40.96 6.61 -11.17
C GLY A 655 39.98 5.92 -10.20
N LYS A 656 40.29 5.79 -8.91
CA LYS A 656 39.36 5.27 -7.89
C LYS A 656 38.51 6.40 -7.31
N ILE A 657 37.23 6.15 -7.16
CA ILE A 657 36.28 7.02 -6.49
C ILE A 657 36.33 6.69 -5.00
N VAL A 658 36.75 7.64 -4.19
CA VAL A 658 36.90 7.47 -2.75
C VAL A 658 35.82 8.26 -2.00
N LEU A 659 35.12 7.59 -1.08
CA LEU A 659 34.13 8.21 -0.20
C LEU A 659 34.12 7.51 1.17
N ARG A 660 33.56 8.19 2.17
CA ARG A 660 33.28 7.59 3.47
C ARG A 660 31.79 7.27 3.57
N LEU A 661 31.47 6.00 3.80
CA LEU A 661 30.11 5.53 3.98
C LEU A 661 29.79 5.46 5.48
N PRO A 662 28.93 6.34 6.01
CA PRO A 662 28.55 6.30 7.42
C PRO A 662 27.87 4.98 7.80
N ARG A 663 27.84 4.69 9.10
CA ARG A 663 27.02 3.58 9.64
C ARG A 663 25.55 3.73 9.23
N LEU A 664 24.88 2.63 8.98
CA LEU A 664 23.48 2.57 8.56
C LEU A 664 23.13 3.45 7.35
N ALA A 665 24.13 3.84 6.57
CA ALA A 665 23.90 4.67 5.40
C ALA A 665 23.45 3.86 4.20
N ILE A 666 22.59 4.48 3.40
CA ILE A 666 22.25 4.03 2.06
C ILE A 666 22.75 5.08 1.09
N ALA A 667 23.58 4.68 0.15
CA ALA A 667 24.17 5.61 -0.81
C ALA A 667 23.88 5.18 -2.24
N LEU A 668 23.68 6.15 -3.13
CA LEU A 668 23.69 5.97 -4.58
C LEU A 668 24.83 6.79 -5.16
N ILE A 669 25.76 6.11 -5.82
CA ILE A 669 26.86 6.72 -6.56
C ILE A 669 26.54 6.59 -8.04
N ARG A 670 26.47 7.71 -8.74
CA ARG A 670 26.34 7.77 -10.19
C ARG A 670 27.69 8.11 -10.81
N ILE A 671 28.20 7.22 -11.64
CA ILE A 671 29.53 7.32 -12.26
C ILE A 671 29.32 7.49 -13.74
N ARG A 672 29.80 8.60 -14.29
CA ARG A 672 29.82 8.84 -15.72
C ARG A 672 31.13 8.31 -16.30
N MET A 673 31.03 7.54 -17.38
CA MET A 673 32.15 6.98 -18.14
C MET A 673 32.46 7.81 -19.37
#